data_9f2a5914af6191352903f3a5dc47a961
#
_entry.id   9f2a5914af6191352903f3a5dc47a961
#
_cell.length_a   1.000
_cell.length_b   1.000
_cell.length_c   1.000
_cell.angle_alpha   90.00
_cell.angle_beta   90.00
_cell.angle_gamma   90.00
#
_symmetry.space_group_name_H-M   'P 1'
#
loop_
_entity.id
_entity.type
_entity.pdbx_description
1 polymer ?
#
loop_
_entity_poly.entity_id
_entity_poly.type
_entity_poly.pdbx_seq_one_letter_code
_entity_poly.pdbx_strand_id
1 'polypeptide(L)'
;MATLGDIGVSAFINIVGAITFLLAFAFLRIQPVNDRVYFPKWYLSGQRTSPSRGSGNVVGKFVNLNCWTYFTFLNWMPQALRMTEAEIINHAGLDSAAFLRIYILGLKIFVPMTVLALLILIPVNVSSGTLFFLKKELVLSDIDRLSISNVRPKSIRFFYHIGLEYLFTFWTCYILYKEYNYVASMRLKFLASQRRRAEQFTVVVRNIPHVSGRSISDTVDQYFKRNHPNEYLCHQAVYNANKFARLVRQRDRVQNWLDYYQLKYERHPNKKPTTKTGCLGLCGKRVDAIEYYKQQIMAFDKRMALEQEKILKDSKSLLPVAFVSFRSRWGAAVCAQTTQSKNPTLWLTNWAPEPRDIYWRNLAIPFVSLSIRKLVISLSVFALVFFYMIPIAFVQSLANLEGLERVAPFLRPVIELKFIKSFLQGFLPGLALKIFLYILPAVLMIMSKIEGHIALSTLERRTAAKYYYFMLVNVFLGSIVTGTAFQQLHAFLHQSPTQIPRNIGETIPSKATFFITYIMVDGWAAVAGEILRLKPLVIFHLKNMFLVKTERDREKATNPGSVDFPETLPSLQLYFLLGIVYAVVTPILLPFILVFFAFAYLVYRHQIINVYDQQYESAAAFWPHVHSRIIASLLISQLLLMGLLSTKKAANSTPFLVALPILTLSFHKYCKYRFEPAFRKYPLEEAMEKDELDKTTEPDINLKSYLADAYLHPIFRSFEEQHESVKVRVDKQQTHIAAPITSELSSPSPPHHVSAPSPPQNVHHIPSQYAYYQSSPPQYSYTSNSPPNYVYHSTSPPHYSYHNEELQSHYTYHNEDRPPHYGSHYGYHNEEL
;
A
#
# COMPACT_ATOMS: atom_id res chain seq x y z
N MET A 1 -17.07 21.21 26.98
CA MET A 1 -15.82 21.03 26.19
C MET A 1 -14.82 20.26 27.02
N ALA A 2 -14.00 19.42 26.41
CA ALA A 2 -13.05 18.60 27.15
C ALA A 2 -11.96 19.46 27.82
N THR A 3 -11.64 19.13 29.05
CA THR A 3 -10.61 19.81 29.88
C THR A 3 -9.24 19.16 29.66
N LEU A 4 -8.16 19.78 30.17
CA LEU A 4 -6.83 19.13 30.23
C LEU A 4 -6.88 17.80 31.01
N GLY A 5 -7.75 17.71 32.04
CA GLY A 5 -8.00 16.47 32.76
C GLY A 5 -8.58 15.36 31.83
N ASP A 6 -9.51 15.68 30.94
CA ASP A 6 -10.12 14.74 30.03
C ASP A 6 -9.10 14.21 28.99
N ILE A 7 -8.19 15.08 28.54
CA ILE A 7 -7.06 14.66 27.68
C ILE A 7 -6.09 13.78 28.47
N GLY A 8 -5.80 14.11 29.72
CA GLY A 8 -4.97 13.30 30.62
C GLY A 8 -5.54 11.89 30.80
N VAL A 9 -6.86 11.78 31.05
CA VAL A 9 -7.56 10.49 31.16
C VAL A 9 -7.51 9.74 29.83
N SER A 10 -7.78 10.41 28.71
CA SER A 10 -7.67 9.81 27.39
C SER A 10 -6.24 9.32 27.09
N ALA A 11 -5.23 10.14 27.39
CA ALA A 11 -3.83 9.76 27.22
C ALA A 11 -3.48 8.54 28.09
N PHE A 12 -3.90 8.53 29.35
CA PHE A 12 -3.69 7.41 30.27
C PHE A 12 -4.31 6.12 29.71
N ILE A 13 -5.58 6.14 29.28
CA ILE A 13 -6.27 4.98 28.71
C ILE A 13 -5.54 4.47 27.45
N ASN A 14 -5.15 5.36 26.55
CA ASN A 14 -4.46 4.98 25.32
C ASN A 14 -3.04 4.46 25.58
N ILE A 15 -2.29 5.05 26.53
CA ILE A 15 -0.95 4.58 26.92
C ILE A 15 -1.04 3.20 27.58
N VAL A 16 -1.95 3.02 28.54
CA VAL A 16 -2.15 1.72 29.19
C VAL A 16 -2.61 0.67 28.17
N GLY A 17 -3.53 1.03 27.27
CA GLY A 17 -3.96 0.16 26.19
C GLY A 17 -2.80 -0.21 25.25
N ALA A 18 -1.98 0.76 24.83
CA ALA A 18 -0.82 0.52 23.97
C ALA A 18 0.22 -0.36 24.66
N ILE A 19 0.54 -0.11 25.94
CA ILE A 19 1.45 -0.95 26.73
C ILE A 19 0.89 -2.37 26.85
N THR A 20 -0.40 -2.51 27.13
CA THR A 20 -1.07 -3.82 27.22
C THR A 20 -0.95 -4.59 25.91
N PHE A 21 -1.20 -3.96 24.75
CA PHE A 21 -1.03 -4.59 23.45
C PHE A 21 0.42 -4.96 23.15
N LEU A 22 1.39 -4.11 23.52
CA LEU A 22 2.83 -4.38 23.36
C LEU A 22 3.28 -5.56 24.24
N LEU A 23 2.83 -5.61 25.50
CA LEU A 23 3.15 -6.72 26.41
C LEU A 23 2.49 -8.03 25.93
N ALA A 24 1.22 -7.96 25.51
CA ALA A 24 0.51 -9.10 24.93
C ALA A 24 1.26 -9.61 23.68
N PHE A 25 1.68 -8.72 22.78
CA PHE A 25 2.48 -9.08 21.61
C PHE A 25 3.80 -9.73 22.03
N ALA A 26 4.53 -9.10 22.94
CA ALA A 26 5.85 -9.60 23.39
C ALA A 26 5.74 -11.00 23.99
N PHE A 27 4.67 -11.29 24.71
CA PHE A 27 4.38 -12.60 25.27
C PHE A 27 3.89 -13.59 24.20
N LEU A 28 2.90 -13.21 23.38
CA LEU A 28 2.25 -14.12 22.43
C LEU A 28 3.17 -14.52 21.28
N ARG A 29 4.09 -13.64 20.84
CA ARG A 29 5.04 -13.94 19.75
C ARG A 29 6.05 -15.03 20.10
N ILE A 30 6.31 -15.26 21.40
CA ILE A 30 7.23 -16.28 21.88
C ILE A 30 6.58 -17.67 21.84
N GLN A 31 5.25 -17.74 21.85
CA GLN A 31 4.51 -18.98 21.89
C GLN A 31 4.52 -19.71 20.54
N PRO A 32 4.93 -20.99 20.49
CA PRO A 32 5.01 -21.78 19.24
C PRO A 32 3.68 -21.84 18.46
N VAL A 33 2.54 -21.81 19.15
CA VAL A 33 1.21 -21.86 18.54
C VAL A 33 0.91 -20.63 17.69
N ASN A 34 1.54 -19.48 18.00
CA ASN A 34 1.34 -18.20 17.33
C ASN A 34 2.44 -17.87 16.32
N ASP A 35 3.49 -18.70 16.22
CA ASP A 35 4.67 -18.41 15.41
C ASP A 35 4.31 -18.10 13.94
N ARG A 36 3.36 -18.85 13.36
CA ARG A 36 2.85 -18.60 12.00
C ARG A 36 2.07 -17.30 11.85
N VAL A 37 1.59 -16.70 12.92
CA VAL A 37 0.90 -15.39 12.89
C VAL A 37 1.91 -14.25 12.89
N TYR A 38 2.99 -14.37 13.68
CA TYR A 38 3.96 -13.30 13.87
C TYR A 38 5.16 -13.35 12.94
N PHE A 39 5.43 -14.50 12.31
CA PHE A 39 6.54 -14.70 11.38
C PHE A 39 6.14 -15.41 10.08
N PRO A 40 4.99 -15.07 9.46
CA PRO A 40 4.49 -15.81 8.30
C PRO A 40 5.45 -15.72 7.11
N LYS A 41 6.13 -14.59 6.92
CA LYS A 41 7.09 -14.35 5.83
C LYS A 41 8.27 -15.33 5.87
N TRP A 42 8.78 -15.62 7.07
CA TRP A 42 9.89 -16.56 7.27
C TRP A 42 9.50 -18.03 7.01
N TYR A 43 8.21 -18.35 7.21
CA TYR A 43 7.67 -19.66 6.81
C TYR A 43 7.53 -19.80 5.30
N LEU A 44 7.09 -18.75 4.60
CA LEU A 44 6.97 -18.76 3.14
C LEU A 44 8.33 -18.83 2.44
N SER A 45 9.37 -18.20 3.02
CA SER A 45 10.74 -18.26 2.50
C SER A 45 11.49 -19.55 2.84
N GLY A 46 10.87 -20.50 3.56
CA GLY A 46 11.51 -21.76 3.98
C GLY A 46 12.59 -21.62 5.06
N GLN A 47 12.86 -20.40 5.53
CA GLN A 47 13.87 -20.14 6.57
C GLN A 47 13.41 -20.53 7.97
N ARG A 48 12.11 -20.77 8.14
CA ARG A 48 11.52 -21.22 9.40
C ARG A 48 10.64 -22.43 9.15
N THR A 49 10.96 -23.54 9.79
CA THR A 49 10.13 -24.76 9.75
C THR A 49 9.25 -24.82 10.97
N SER A 50 8.04 -25.38 10.82
CA SER A 50 7.19 -25.65 11.97
C SER A 50 7.92 -26.56 12.96
N PRO A 51 7.79 -26.32 14.29
CA PRO A 51 8.38 -27.21 15.27
C PRO A 51 7.98 -28.65 14.94
N SER A 52 8.99 -29.52 14.73
CA SER A 52 8.81 -30.92 14.31
C SER A 52 7.83 -31.60 15.25
N ARG A 53 6.99 -32.50 14.71
CA ARG A 53 6.10 -33.38 15.47
C ARG A 53 6.85 -34.40 16.33
N GLY A 54 8.20 -34.29 16.43
CA GLY A 54 9.05 -35.15 17.22
C GLY A 54 8.90 -34.94 18.72
N SER A 55 8.58 -36.00 19.40
CA SER A 55 8.94 -36.36 20.80
C SER A 55 9.16 -35.22 21.82
N GLY A 56 8.24 -34.30 21.98
CA GLY A 56 8.23 -33.31 23.06
C GLY A 56 6.88 -33.27 23.77
N ASN A 57 6.89 -32.98 25.07
CA ASN A 57 5.68 -32.81 25.87
C ASN A 57 4.61 -32.03 25.10
N VAL A 58 3.36 -32.49 25.15
CA VAL A 58 2.20 -31.86 24.47
C VAL A 58 2.11 -30.36 24.80
N VAL A 59 2.46 -29.98 26.03
CA VAL A 59 2.48 -28.60 26.51
C VAL A 59 3.53 -27.75 25.75
N GLY A 60 4.72 -28.27 25.46
CA GLY A 60 5.77 -27.56 24.72
C GLY A 60 5.42 -27.20 23.28
N LYS A 61 4.36 -27.80 22.71
CA LYS A 61 3.85 -27.42 21.38
C LYS A 61 3.02 -26.14 21.41
N PHE A 62 2.48 -25.77 22.57
CA PHE A 62 1.62 -24.60 22.74
C PHE A 62 2.33 -23.46 23.46
N VAL A 63 3.14 -23.79 24.47
CA VAL A 63 3.77 -22.82 25.36
C VAL A 63 5.29 -22.99 25.33
N ASN A 64 6.01 -21.89 25.28
CA ASN A 64 7.45 -21.90 25.42
C ASN A 64 7.84 -22.15 26.89
N LEU A 65 8.55 -23.25 27.14
CA LEU A 65 8.96 -23.64 28.49
C LEU A 65 10.33 -23.04 28.90
N ASN A 66 10.99 -22.33 28.00
CA ASN A 66 12.30 -21.73 28.29
C ASN A 66 12.11 -20.35 28.96
N CYS A 67 12.26 -20.30 30.28
CA CYS A 67 12.11 -19.07 31.07
C CYS A 67 13.06 -17.94 30.63
N TRP A 68 14.27 -18.25 30.14
CA TRP A 68 15.22 -17.22 29.69
C TRP A 68 14.70 -16.38 28.53
N THR A 69 13.88 -16.98 27.66
CA THR A 69 13.28 -16.26 26.53
C THR A 69 12.30 -15.15 26.98
N TYR A 70 11.71 -15.29 28.17
CA TYR A 70 10.81 -14.27 28.72
C TYR A 70 11.55 -13.05 29.27
N PHE A 71 12.81 -13.19 29.70
CA PHE A 71 13.61 -12.02 30.09
C PHE A 71 14.04 -11.14 28.93
N THR A 72 14.08 -11.71 27.72
CA THR A 72 14.45 -10.98 26.50
C THR A 72 13.26 -10.59 25.62
N PHE A 73 12.06 -10.53 26.20
CA PHE A 73 10.80 -10.32 25.45
C PHE A 73 10.74 -8.99 24.66
N LEU A 74 11.44 -7.95 25.12
CA LEU A 74 11.52 -6.65 24.44
C LEU A 74 12.61 -6.58 23.35
N ASN A 75 13.36 -7.62 23.13
CA ASN A 75 14.48 -7.64 22.16
C ASN A 75 14.05 -7.42 20.69
N TRP A 76 12.76 -7.43 20.43
CA TRP A 76 12.23 -7.18 19.09
C TRP A 76 12.46 -5.72 18.63
N MET A 77 12.49 -4.74 19.53
CA MET A 77 12.71 -3.33 19.21
C MET A 77 14.13 -3.10 18.64
N PRO A 78 15.21 -3.44 19.36
CA PRO A 78 16.57 -3.34 18.81
C PRO A 78 16.77 -4.20 17.56
N GLN A 79 16.20 -5.40 17.48
CA GLN A 79 16.27 -6.25 16.30
C GLN A 79 15.64 -5.61 15.07
N ALA A 80 14.47 -4.96 15.23
CA ALA A 80 13.80 -4.23 14.14
C ALA A 80 14.65 -3.05 13.64
N LEU A 81 15.49 -2.44 14.48
CA LEU A 81 16.31 -1.28 14.13
C LEU A 81 17.69 -1.65 13.54
N ARG A 82 18.13 -2.90 13.66
CA ARG A 82 19.47 -3.32 13.18
C ARG A 82 19.58 -3.36 11.65
N MET A 83 18.54 -3.78 10.95
CA MET A 83 18.56 -3.92 9.48
C MET A 83 18.76 -2.56 8.82
N THR A 84 19.69 -2.43 7.90
CA THR A 84 19.92 -1.19 7.13
C THR A 84 18.83 -0.95 6.11
N GLU A 85 18.73 0.26 5.58
CA GLU A 85 17.72 0.59 4.53
C GLU A 85 17.96 -0.22 3.24
N ALA A 86 19.22 -0.43 2.85
CA ALA A 86 19.56 -1.26 1.69
C ALA A 86 19.14 -2.72 1.88
N GLU A 87 19.33 -3.28 3.08
CA GLU A 87 18.87 -4.62 3.41
C GLU A 87 17.34 -4.72 3.40
N ILE A 88 16.62 -3.68 3.87
CA ILE A 88 15.14 -3.62 3.79
C ILE A 88 14.67 -3.61 2.32
N ILE A 89 15.35 -2.85 1.43
CA ILE A 89 15.02 -2.83 0.01
C ILE A 89 15.18 -4.23 -0.60
N ASN A 90 16.28 -4.92 -0.28
CA ASN A 90 16.52 -6.28 -0.77
C ASN A 90 15.54 -7.31 -0.18
N HIS A 91 15.11 -7.14 1.07
CA HIS A 91 14.23 -8.06 1.78
C HIS A 91 12.73 -7.85 1.50
N ALA A 92 12.29 -6.60 1.36
CA ALA A 92 10.87 -6.23 1.30
C ALA A 92 10.50 -5.30 0.14
N GLY A 93 11.44 -4.98 -0.74
CA GLY A 93 11.24 -4.09 -1.88
C GLY A 93 11.36 -2.61 -1.57
N LEU A 94 11.40 -1.79 -2.64
CA LEU A 94 11.53 -0.34 -2.54
C LEU A 94 10.24 0.32 -2.03
N ASP A 95 9.07 -0.23 -2.37
CA ASP A 95 7.79 0.30 -1.89
C ASP A 95 7.72 0.29 -0.36
N SER A 96 8.17 -0.79 0.26
CA SER A 96 8.22 -0.92 1.72
C SER A 96 9.22 0.03 2.37
N ALA A 97 10.41 0.19 1.78
CA ALA A 97 11.42 1.13 2.26
C ALA A 97 10.94 2.60 2.13
N ALA A 98 10.37 2.96 0.98
CA ALA A 98 9.80 4.29 0.75
C ALA A 98 8.63 4.58 1.70
N PHE A 99 7.80 3.59 2.03
CA PHE A 99 6.73 3.74 3.01
C PHE A 99 7.30 4.06 4.40
N LEU A 100 8.33 3.36 4.85
CA LEU A 100 9.00 3.66 6.13
C LEU A 100 9.63 5.07 6.14
N ARG A 101 10.13 5.54 5.00
CA ARG A 101 10.66 6.90 4.87
C ARG A 101 9.62 7.99 5.10
N ILE A 102 8.33 7.74 4.87
CA ILE A 102 7.27 8.74 5.16
C ILE A 102 7.22 9.03 6.67
N TYR A 103 7.43 8.03 7.52
CA TYR A 103 7.50 8.26 8.98
C TYR A 103 8.73 9.05 9.38
N ILE A 104 9.89 8.73 8.78
CA ILE A 104 11.12 9.50 8.98
C ILE A 104 10.95 10.94 8.49
N LEU A 105 10.29 11.15 7.34
CA LEU A 105 9.93 12.47 6.83
C LEU A 105 9.11 13.26 7.84
N GLY A 106 8.08 12.62 8.45
CA GLY A 106 7.28 13.23 9.50
C GLY A 106 8.13 13.66 10.71
N LEU A 107 9.03 12.80 11.17
CA LEU A 107 9.95 13.15 12.28
C LEU A 107 10.87 14.31 11.90
N LYS A 108 11.47 14.31 10.70
CA LYS A 108 12.34 15.40 10.22
C LYS A 108 11.62 16.74 10.12
N ILE A 109 10.35 16.75 9.76
CA ILE A 109 9.52 17.95 9.68
C ILE A 109 9.11 18.42 11.07
N PHE A 110 8.50 17.52 11.87
CA PHE A 110 7.81 17.93 13.10
C PHE A 110 8.71 18.07 14.32
N VAL A 111 9.89 17.42 14.41
CA VAL A 111 10.78 17.58 15.57
C VAL A 111 11.24 19.03 15.74
N PRO A 112 11.85 19.71 14.73
CA PRO A 112 12.22 21.10 14.87
C PRO A 112 11.02 22.04 15.03
N MET A 113 9.91 21.75 14.32
CA MET A 113 8.68 22.55 14.46
C MET A 113 8.14 22.49 15.88
N THR A 114 8.14 21.31 16.51
CA THR A 114 7.66 21.14 17.88
C THR A 114 8.51 21.92 18.86
N VAL A 115 9.85 21.82 18.74
CA VAL A 115 10.77 22.53 19.64
C VAL A 115 10.54 24.04 19.56
N LEU A 116 10.52 24.60 18.34
CA LEU A 116 10.34 26.04 18.15
C LEU A 116 8.94 26.50 18.56
N ALA A 117 7.90 25.72 18.25
CA ALA A 117 6.54 26.06 18.58
C ALA A 117 6.31 26.05 20.10
N LEU A 118 6.86 25.07 20.84
CA LEU A 118 6.76 25.02 22.29
C LEU A 118 7.56 26.11 22.98
N LEU A 119 8.76 26.45 22.47
CA LEU A 119 9.63 27.46 23.07
C LEU A 119 9.18 28.90 22.79
N ILE A 120 8.59 29.17 21.62
CA ILE A 120 8.25 30.53 21.20
C ILE A 120 6.74 30.75 21.24
N LEU A 121 5.91 29.90 20.56
CA LEU A 121 4.47 30.17 20.41
C LEU A 121 3.69 29.92 21.69
N ILE A 122 4.02 28.90 22.48
CA ILE A 122 3.32 28.66 23.76
C ILE A 122 3.50 29.86 24.73
N PRO A 123 4.71 30.35 25.01
CA PRO A 123 4.90 31.56 25.86
C PRO A 123 4.21 32.80 25.30
N VAL A 124 4.26 33.01 23.96
CA VAL A 124 3.58 34.14 23.32
C VAL A 124 2.06 34.06 23.50
N ASN A 125 1.49 32.87 23.32
CA ASN A 125 0.06 32.67 23.50
C ASN A 125 -0.39 32.83 24.95
N VAL A 126 0.30 32.18 25.91
CA VAL A 126 -0.03 32.20 27.33
C VAL A 126 0.07 33.63 27.92
N SER A 127 1.15 34.36 27.59
CA SER A 127 1.40 35.70 28.11
C SER A 127 0.41 36.78 27.62
N SER A 128 -0.45 36.45 26.61
CA SER A 128 -1.45 37.42 26.11
C SER A 128 -2.66 37.59 27.03
N GLY A 129 -3.06 36.52 27.75
CA GLY A 129 -4.06 36.55 28.84
C GLY A 129 -5.49 36.96 28.45
N THR A 130 -5.87 37.03 27.18
CA THR A 130 -7.18 37.52 26.73
C THR A 130 -8.33 36.65 27.24
N LEU A 131 -8.17 35.35 27.26
CA LEU A 131 -9.21 34.41 27.69
C LEU A 131 -9.39 34.38 29.22
N PHE A 132 -8.41 34.88 29.97
CA PHE A 132 -8.54 35.01 31.42
C PHE A 132 -9.63 36.05 31.80
N PHE A 133 -9.73 37.13 31.04
CA PHE A 133 -10.73 38.17 31.25
C PHE A 133 -12.14 37.79 30.76
N LEU A 134 -12.23 36.92 29.73
CA LEU A 134 -13.50 36.46 29.12
C LEU A 134 -14.11 35.22 29.81
N LYS A 135 -13.45 34.68 30.85
CA LYS A 135 -13.86 33.46 31.54
C LYS A 135 -15.26 33.47 32.14
N LYS A 136 -15.85 34.66 32.34
CA LYS A 136 -17.22 34.82 32.89
C LYS A 136 -18.34 34.57 31.89
N GLU A 137 -18.06 34.64 30.55
CA GLU A 137 -19.09 34.62 29.51
C GLU A 137 -19.01 33.41 28.57
N LEU A 138 -17.88 32.70 28.52
CA LEU A 138 -17.64 31.61 27.58
C LEU A 138 -17.08 30.34 28.24
N VAL A 139 -17.63 29.19 27.91
CA VAL A 139 -17.06 27.88 28.30
C VAL A 139 -15.79 27.64 27.48
N LEU A 140 -14.62 27.96 28.07
CA LEU A 140 -13.30 27.85 27.44
C LEU A 140 -12.59 26.60 27.93
N SER A 141 -11.95 25.91 27.02
CA SER A 141 -11.01 24.81 27.32
C SER A 141 -9.66 25.39 27.77
N ASP A 142 -8.99 24.70 28.70
CA ASP A 142 -7.64 25.10 29.15
C ASP A 142 -6.63 25.10 27.97
N ILE A 143 -6.88 24.29 26.95
CA ILE A 143 -6.06 24.24 25.73
C ILE A 143 -6.20 25.52 24.90
N ASP A 144 -7.34 26.16 24.92
CA ASP A 144 -7.53 27.41 24.19
C ASP A 144 -6.57 28.50 24.64
N ARG A 145 -6.12 28.44 25.93
CA ARG A 145 -5.09 29.36 26.48
C ARG A 145 -3.71 29.15 25.85
N LEU A 146 -3.41 27.91 25.38
CA LEU A 146 -2.16 27.55 24.75
C LEU A 146 -2.21 27.81 23.21
N SER A 147 -3.37 28.21 22.71
CA SER A 147 -3.60 28.46 21.29
C SER A 147 -3.54 29.93 20.91
N ILE A 148 -3.48 30.23 19.64
CA ILE A 148 -3.56 31.57 19.05
C ILE A 148 -4.87 32.30 19.46
N SER A 149 -5.90 31.58 19.91
CA SER A 149 -7.16 32.15 20.36
C SER A 149 -6.97 33.08 21.56
N ASN A 150 -5.98 32.83 22.41
CA ASN A 150 -5.65 33.62 23.57
C ASN A 150 -4.95 34.96 23.24
N VAL A 151 -4.53 35.17 21.99
CA VAL A 151 -3.89 36.41 21.56
C VAL A 151 -4.94 37.49 21.31
N ARG A 152 -4.72 38.69 21.87
CA ARG A 152 -5.62 39.87 21.75
C ARG A 152 -5.77 40.28 20.28
N PRO A 153 -7.00 40.67 19.88
CA PRO A 153 -7.20 41.24 18.53
C PRO A 153 -6.26 42.45 18.30
N LYS A 154 -5.80 42.64 17.06
CA LYS A 154 -4.87 43.69 16.62
C LYS A 154 -3.48 43.65 17.31
N SER A 155 -3.12 42.57 18.03
CA SER A 155 -1.84 42.45 18.73
C SER A 155 -0.66 42.33 17.77
N ILE A 156 0.47 42.98 18.10
CA ILE A 156 1.74 42.83 17.39
C ILE A 156 2.31 41.39 17.49
N ARG A 157 1.83 40.61 18.47
CA ARG A 157 2.25 39.21 18.66
C ARG A 157 1.93 38.32 17.48
N PHE A 158 1.02 38.68 16.61
CA PHE A 158 0.74 37.92 15.39
C PHE A 158 1.92 37.88 14.43
N PHE A 159 2.87 38.80 14.51
CA PHE A 159 4.11 38.72 13.73
C PHE A 159 5.00 37.53 14.10
N TYR A 160 4.97 37.06 15.36
CA TYR A 160 5.68 35.83 15.76
C TYR A 160 5.04 34.59 15.09
N HIS A 161 3.71 34.55 15.01
CA HIS A 161 3.00 33.46 14.33
C HIS A 161 3.29 33.45 12.84
N ILE A 162 3.30 34.60 12.18
CA ILE A 162 3.62 34.72 10.77
C ILE A 162 5.08 34.35 10.50
N GLY A 163 6.02 34.86 11.30
CA GLY A 163 7.43 34.55 11.17
C GLY A 163 7.71 33.04 11.29
N LEU A 164 7.05 32.37 12.26
CA LEU A 164 7.18 30.93 12.39
C LEU A 164 6.45 30.15 11.28
N GLU A 165 5.32 30.63 10.75
CA GLU A 165 4.66 30.00 9.59
C GLU A 165 5.57 30.05 8.36
N TYR A 166 6.29 31.17 8.13
CA TYR A 166 7.32 31.26 7.09
C TYR A 166 8.46 30.27 7.32
N LEU A 167 8.99 30.22 8.55
CA LEU A 167 10.09 29.31 8.91
C LEU A 167 9.68 27.85 8.74
N PHE A 168 8.48 27.49 9.22
CA PHE A 168 7.95 26.12 9.10
C PHE A 168 7.67 25.74 7.65
N THR A 169 7.17 26.67 6.84
CA THR A 169 6.98 26.46 5.41
C THR A 169 8.31 26.21 4.69
N PHE A 170 9.31 27.07 4.90
CA PHE A 170 10.62 26.90 4.27
C PHE A 170 11.34 25.64 4.75
N TRP A 171 11.25 25.33 6.04
CA TRP A 171 11.79 24.08 6.59
C TRP A 171 11.15 22.87 5.95
N THR A 172 9.81 22.84 5.87
CA THR A 172 9.08 21.74 5.24
C THR A 172 9.43 21.62 3.77
N CYS A 173 9.49 22.72 3.02
CA CYS A 173 9.89 22.72 1.62
C CYS A 173 11.33 22.18 1.44
N TYR A 174 12.27 22.59 2.28
CA TYR A 174 13.65 22.12 2.25
C TYR A 174 13.74 20.59 2.48
N ILE A 175 13.07 20.09 3.49
CA ILE A 175 13.04 18.65 3.78
C ILE A 175 12.35 17.88 2.64
N LEU A 176 11.22 18.38 2.12
CA LEU A 176 10.52 17.77 0.98
C LEU A 176 11.39 17.73 -0.27
N TYR A 177 12.16 18.77 -0.55
CA TYR A 177 13.10 18.79 -1.68
C TYR A 177 14.17 17.71 -1.52
N LYS A 178 14.82 17.64 -0.36
CA LYS A 178 15.84 16.61 -0.07
C LYS A 178 15.29 15.20 -0.18
N GLU A 179 14.13 14.92 0.43
CA GLU A 179 13.54 13.59 0.40
C GLU A 179 13.03 13.21 -0.99
N TYR A 180 12.48 14.16 -1.75
CA TYR A 180 12.04 13.87 -3.13
C TYR A 180 13.22 13.52 -4.03
N ASN A 181 14.32 14.29 -3.94
CA ASN A 181 15.56 14.00 -4.66
C ASN A 181 16.12 12.62 -4.27
N TYR A 182 16.14 12.31 -2.97
CA TYR A 182 16.65 11.05 -2.46
C TYR A 182 15.82 9.86 -2.94
N VAL A 183 14.48 9.91 -2.83
CA VAL A 183 13.61 8.81 -3.27
C VAL A 183 13.60 8.67 -4.78
N ALA A 184 13.70 9.77 -5.54
CA ALA A 184 13.87 9.71 -6.99
C ALA A 184 15.19 9.00 -7.37
N SER A 185 16.30 9.33 -6.70
CA SER A 185 17.60 8.66 -6.89
C SER A 185 17.54 7.18 -6.48
N MET A 186 16.92 6.87 -5.34
CA MET A 186 16.71 5.47 -4.92
C MET A 186 15.93 4.67 -5.95
N ARG A 187 14.87 5.24 -6.50
CA ARG A 187 14.07 4.61 -7.54
C ARG A 187 14.90 4.29 -8.78
N LEU A 188 15.66 5.27 -9.28
CA LEU A 188 16.50 5.06 -10.47
C LEU A 188 17.57 4.00 -10.21
N LYS A 189 18.25 4.05 -9.06
CA LYS A 189 19.22 3.02 -8.64
C LYS A 189 18.56 1.65 -8.50
N PHE A 190 17.37 1.57 -7.92
CA PHE A 190 16.63 0.32 -7.78
C PHE A 190 16.27 -0.27 -9.13
N LEU A 191 15.74 0.53 -10.06
CA LEU A 191 15.43 0.11 -11.42
C LEU A 191 16.69 -0.34 -12.18
N ALA A 192 17.82 0.35 -12.01
CA ALA A 192 19.10 -0.03 -12.59
C ALA A 192 19.72 -1.29 -11.97
N SER A 193 19.55 -1.54 -10.67
CA SER A 193 20.11 -2.69 -9.95
C SER A 193 19.31 -3.99 -10.10
N GLN A 194 18.06 -3.92 -10.55
CA GLN A 194 17.20 -5.09 -10.68
C GLN A 194 17.71 -6.09 -11.71
N ARG A 195 17.62 -7.40 -11.39
CA ARG A 195 17.80 -8.47 -12.38
C ARG A 195 16.76 -8.36 -13.48
N ARG A 196 16.96 -9.10 -14.58
CA ARG A 196 15.99 -9.15 -15.69
C ARG A 196 14.58 -9.46 -15.18
N ARG A 197 13.63 -8.58 -15.49
CA ARG A 197 12.20 -8.75 -15.22
C ARG A 197 11.39 -8.54 -16.49
N ALA A 198 10.29 -9.26 -16.62
CA ALA A 198 9.46 -9.22 -17.82
C ALA A 198 8.92 -7.82 -18.14
N GLU A 199 8.56 -7.04 -17.11
CA GLU A 199 8.06 -5.67 -17.27
C GLU A 199 9.08 -4.68 -17.85
N GLN A 200 10.38 -4.96 -17.72
CA GLN A 200 11.43 -4.10 -18.28
C GLN A 200 11.49 -4.17 -19.81
N PHE A 201 11.06 -5.29 -20.38
CA PHE A 201 11.11 -5.57 -21.82
C PHE A 201 9.74 -5.47 -22.50
N THR A 202 8.67 -5.21 -21.75
CA THR A 202 7.30 -5.36 -22.26
C THR A 202 6.50 -4.08 -22.12
N VAL A 203 5.71 -3.80 -23.13
CA VAL A 203 4.79 -2.66 -23.22
C VAL A 203 3.37 -3.21 -23.36
N VAL A 204 2.42 -2.66 -22.61
CA VAL A 204 1.00 -2.94 -22.81
C VAL A 204 0.42 -2.01 -23.86
N VAL A 205 -0.16 -2.58 -24.89
CA VAL A 205 -0.80 -1.88 -26.02
C VAL A 205 -2.30 -2.03 -25.89
N ARG A 206 -3.03 -0.92 -25.95
CA ARG A 206 -4.48 -0.88 -25.78
C ARG A 206 -5.13 -0.16 -26.94
N ASN A 207 -6.44 -0.43 -27.12
CA ASN A 207 -7.25 0.11 -28.18
C ASN A 207 -6.66 -0.15 -29.57
N ILE A 208 -6.33 -1.42 -29.80
CA ILE A 208 -5.84 -1.93 -31.09
C ILE A 208 -7.00 -1.87 -32.09
N PRO A 209 -6.81 -1.28 -33.28
CA PRO A 209 -7.87 -1.18 -34.29
C PRO A 209 -8.20 -2.57 -34.84
N HIS A 210 -9.49 -2.82 -35.04
CA HIS A 210 -9.97 -4.03 -35.70
C HIS A 210 -9.85 -3.86 -37.23
N VAL A 211 -9.09 -4.73 -37.85
CA VAL A 211 -8.93 -4.78 -39.31
C VAL A 211 -9.76 -5.97 -39.84
N SER A 212 -10.66 -5.69 -40.80
CA SER A 212 -11.52 -6.74 -41.41
C SER A 212 -10.65 -7.84 -42.04
N GLY A 213 -10.96 -9.09 -41.70
CA GLY A 213 -10.26 -10.25 -42.23
C GLY A 213 -8.93 -10.60 -41.53
N ARG A 214 -8.54 -9.90 -40.44
CA ARG A 214 -7.32 -10.22 -39.69
C ARG A 214 -7.63 -10.39 -38.21
N SER A 215 -6.88 -11.28 -37.55
CA SER A 215 -6.93 -11.38 -36.09
C SER A 215 -6.24 -10.17 -35.43
N ILE A 216 -6.57 -9.90 -34.19
CA ILE A 216 -5.88 -8.86 -33.39
C ILE A 216 -4.40 -9.21 -33.24
N SER A 217 -4.08 -10.50 -33.07
CA SER A 217 -2.70 -10.99 -32.98
C SER A 217 -1.90 -10.66 -34.25
N ASP A 218 -2.45 -11.00 -35.43
CA ASP A 218 -1.78 -10.73 -36.74
C ASP A 218 -1.62 -9.21 -36.97
N THR A 219 -2.62 -8.43 -36.55
CA THR A 219 -2.58 -6.97 -36.65
C THR A 219 -1.43 -6.38 -35.82
N VAL A 220 -1.24 -6.89 -34.58
CA VAL A 220 -0.15 -6.47 -33.69
C VAL A 220 1.20 -6.91 -34.27
N ASP A 221 1.32 -8.17 -34.68
CA ASP A 221 2.56 -8.71 -35.23
C ASP A 221 3.05 -7.90 -36.44
N GLN A 222 2.16 -7.68 -37.40
CA GLN A 222 2.49 -6.91 -38.60
C GLN A 222 2.84 -5.46 -38.30
N TYR A 223 2.10 -4.83 -37.36
CA TYR A 223 2.35 -3.44 -36.98
C TYR A 223 3.71 -3.25 -36.33
N PHE A 224 4.06 -4.08 -35.36
CA PHE A 224 5.33 -3.95 -34.63
C PHE A 224 6.53 -4.45 -35.38
N LYS A 225 6.40 -5.47 -36.22
CA LYS A 225 7.45 -5.86 -37.19
C LYS A 225 7.80 -4.75 -38.17
N ARG A 226 6.79 -3.97 -38.60
CA ARG A 226 7.02 -2.87 -39.54
C ARG A 226 7.63 -1.65 -38.85
N ASN A 227 7.15 -1.28 -37.67
CA ASN A 227 7.53 -0.03 -36.99
C ASN A 227 8.77 -0.18 -36.10
N HIS A 228 9.04 -1.39 -35.62
CA HIS A 228 10.16 -1.71 -34.72
C HIS A 228 10.89 -2.98 -35.17
N PRO A 229 11.42 -3.04 -36.43
CA PRO A 229 11.89 -4.27 -37.04
C PRO A 229 13.06 -4.93 -36.29
N ASN A 230 13.95 -4.14 -35.70
CA ASN A 230 15.14 -4.64 -34.99
C ASN A 230 14.88 -5.00 -33.55
N GLU A 231 13.92 -4.31 -32.91
CA GLU A 231 13.69 -4.40 -31.47
C GLU A 231 12.51 -5.30 -31.09
N TYR A 232 11.52 -5.45 -31.94
CA TYR A 232 10.36 -6.29 -31.67
C TYR A 232 10.78 -7.77 -31.55
N LEU A 233 10.34 -8.42 -30.46
CA LEU A 233 10.66 -9.83 -30.19
C LEU A 233 9.42 -10.73 -30.35
N CYS A 234 8.37 -10.46 -29.60
CA CYS A 234 7.13 -11.22 -29.59
C CYS A 234 5.99 -10.42 -28.95
N HIS A 235 4.78 -10.93 -29.06
CA HIS A 235 3.63 -10.35 -28.38
C HIS A 235 2.72 -11.45 -27.81
N GLN A 236 1.96 -11.08 -26.79
CA GLN A 236 0.90 -11.90 -26.22
C GLN A 236 -0.43 -11.17 -26.34
N ALA A 237 -1.33 -11.66 -27.17
CA ALA A 237 -2.70 -11.16 -27.23
C ALA A 237 -3.50 -11.62 -26.01
N VAL A 238 -4.35 -10.76 -25.48
CA VAL A 238 -5.11 -11.03 -24.27
C VAL A 238 -6.49 -11.59 -24.58
N TYR A 239 -6.80 -12.73 -24.00
CA TYR A 239 -8.14 -13.35 -24.10
C TYR A 239 -9.05 -12.91 -22.95
N ASN A 240 -10.35 -12.82 -23.23
CA ASN A 240 -11.37 -12.59 -22.22
C ASN A 240 -11.65 -13.86 -21.40
N ALA A 241 -10.78 -14.13 -20.43
CA ALA A 241 -10.88 -15.30 -19.56
C ALA A 241 -11.78 -15.10 -18.33
N ASN A 242 -12.56 -14.01 -18.22
CA ASN A 242 -13.32 -13.67 -17.01
C ASN A 242 -14.35 -14.75 -16.61
N LYS A 243 -14.98 -15.42 -17.58
CA LYS A 243 -15.95 -16.49 -17.32
C LYS A 243 -15.24 -17.78 -16.92
N PHE A 244 -14.18 -18.13 -17.63
CA PHE A 244 -13.31 -19.26 -17.33
C PHE A 244 -12.71 -19.14 -15.92
N ALA A 245 -12.22 -17.96 -15.56
CA ALA A 245 -11.72 -17.63 -14.23
C ALA A 245 -12.73 -17.83 -13.09
N ARG A 246 -14.01 -17.62 -13.38
CA ARG A 246 -15.08 -17.93 -12.40
C ARG A 246 -15.29 -19.41 -12.23
N LEU A 247 -15.27 -20.17 -13.33
CA LEU A 247 -15.43 -21.63 -13.29
C LEU A 247 -14.28 -22.29 -12.53
N VAL A 248 -13.03 -21.90 -12.81
CA VAL A 248 -11.85 -22.41 -12.09
C VAL A 248 -11.98 -22.17 -10.57
N ARG A 249 -12.32 -20.94 -10.15
CA ARG A 249 -12.52 -20.65 -8.73
C ARG A 249 -13.67 -21.44 -8.09
N GLN A 250 -14.71 -21.76 -8.85
CA GLN A 250 -15.81 -22.61 -8.34
C GLN A 250 -15.34 -24.06 -8.20
N ARG A 251 -14.64 -24.57 -9.20
CA ARG A 251 -14.05 -25.92 -9.17
C ARG A 251 -13.08 -26.08 -8.01
N ASP A 252 -12.20 -25.10 -7.75
CA ASP A 252 -11.25 -25.11 -6.63
C ASP A 252 -11.94 -25.15 -5.26
N ARG A 253 -13.09 -24.49 -5.11
CA ARG A 253 -13.90 -24.60 -3.89
C ARG A 253 -14.45 -26.00 -3.70
N VAL A 254 -14.94 -26.62 -4.77
CA VAL A 254 -15.47 -27.97 -4.75
C VAL A 254 -14.36 -28.98 -4.46
N GLN A 255 -13.17 -28.79 -5.05
CA GLN A 255 -11.99 -29.61 -4.78
C GLN A 255 -11.60 -29.56 -3.29
N ASN A 256 -11.60 -28.37 -2.68
CA ASN A 256 -11.29 -28.22 -1.26
C ASN A 256 -12.29 -28.96 -0.36
N TRP A 257 -13.57 -29.03 -0.76
CA TRP A 257 -14.57 -29.84 -0.06
C TRP A 257 -14.32 -31.33 -0.24
N LEU A 258 -13.92 -31.77 -1.45
CA LEU A 258 -13.55 -33.15 -1.70
C LEU A 258 -12.35 -33.56 -0.83
N ASP A 259 -11.28 -32.76 -0.83
CA ASP A 259 -10.08 -32.98 -0.03
C ASP A 259 -10.43 -33.11 1.47
N TYR A 260 -11.34 -32.27 1.97
CA TYR A 260 -11.83 -32.35 3.35
C TYR A 260 -12.54 -33.69 3.66
N TYR A 261 -13.44 -34.12 2.78
CA TYR A 261 -14.18 -35.37 3.02
C TYR A 261 -13.31 -36.60 2.84
N GLN A 262 -12.31 -36.56 1.96
CA GLN A 262 -11.30 -37.63 1.84
C GLN A 262 -10.47 -37.74 3.10
N LEU A 263 -9.92 -36.65 3.61
CA LEU A 263 -9.17 -36.62 4.88
C LEU A 263 -10.04 -37.08 6.07
N LYS A 264 -11.32 -36.76 6.06
CA LYS A 264 -12.25 -37.25 7.08
C LYS A 264 -12.50 -38.77 7.01
N TYR A 265 -12.57 -39.31 5.80
CA TYR A 265 -12.72 -40.74 5.56
C TYR A 265 -11.44 -41.49 5.95
N GLU A 266 -10.27 -40.99 5.60
CA GLU A 266 -8.97 -41.57 6.00
C GLU A 266 -8.80 -41.67 7.53
N ARG A 267 -9.29 -40.66 8.26
CA ARG A 267 -9.27 -40.68 9.73
C ARG A 267 -10.27 -41.65 10.36
N HIS A 268 -11.39 -41.93 9.69
CA HIS A 268 -12.47 -42.76 10.17
C HIS A 268 -13.01 -43.66 9.04
N PRO A 269 -12.25 -44.70 8.62
CA PRO A 269 -12.65 -45.56 7.48
C PRO A 269 -13.98 -46.25 7.67
N ASN A 270 -14.35 -46.51 8.90
CA ASN A 270 -15.61 -47.23 9.23
C ASN A 270 -16.88 -46.40 9.03
N LYS A 271 -16.75 -45.06 8.77
CA LYS A 271 -17.90 -44.17 8.62
C LYS A 271 -17.81 -43.33 7.33
N LYS A 272 -18.55 -43.80 6.30
CA LYS A 272 -18.61 -43.01 5.04
C LYS A 272 -19.15 -41.60 5.29
N PRO A 273 -18.43 -40.54 4.85
CA PRO A 273 -18.85 -39.17 5.01
C PRO A 273 -20.04 -38.87 4.10
N THR A 274 -21.11 -38.29 4.66
CA THR A 274 -22.29 -37.87 3.89
C THR A 274 -22.45 -36.37 3.88
N THR A 275 -22.98 -35.82 2.78
CA THR A 275 -23.36 -34.41 2.64
C THR A 275 -24.80 -34.26 2.16
N LYS A 276 -25.41 -33.10 2.36
CA LYS A 276 -26.73 -32.80 1.78
C LYS A 276 -26.59 -32.01 0.47
N THR A 277 -27.41 -32.31 -0.52
CA THR A 277 -27.28 -31.74 -1.89
C THR A 277 -27.76 -30.31 -2.03
N GLY A 278 -28.43 -29.73 -1.05
CA GLY A 278 -29.01 -28.40 -1.12
C GLY A 278 -28.07 -27.28 -0.65
N CYS A 279 -28.64 -26.06 -0.54
CA CYS A 279 -27.89 -24.84 -0.25
C CYS A 279 -27.03 -24.98 1.03
N LEU A 280 -25.74 -24.67 0.91
CA LEU A 280 -24.74 -24.73 2.00
C LEU A 280 -24.62 -26.13 2.69
N GLY A 281 -25.08 -27.20 2.08
CA GLY A 281 -25.09 -28.54 2.72
C GLY A 281 -26.08 -28.67 3.90
N LEU A 282 -27.00 -27.72 4.05
CA LEU A 282 -28.00 -27.73 5.15
C LEU A 282 -29.33 -28.39 4.76
N CYS A 283 -29.72 -28.30 3.49
CA CYS A 283 -30.98 -28.82 2.95
C CYS A 283 -30.74 -29.90 1.88
N GLY A 284 -31.77 -30.70 1.55
CA GLY A 284 -31.76 -31.70 0.48
C GLY A 284 -31.46 -33.15 0.94
N LYS A 285 -31.34 -34.07 -0.05
CA LYS A 285 -31.11 -35.50 0.19
C LYS A 285 -29.69 -35.74 0.69
N ARG A 286 -29.50 -36.68 1.61
CA ARG A 286 -28.18 -37.17 2.05
C ARG A 286 -27.56 -38.06 0.97
N VAL A 287 -26.37 -37.77 0.57
CA VAL A 287 -25.59 -38.54 -0.44
C VAL A 287 -24.17 -38.78 0.09
N ASP A 288 -23.44 -39.75 -0.51
CA ASP A 288 -22.01 -39.90 -0.27
C ASP A 288 -21.28 -38.62 -0.69
N ALA A 289 -20.56 -38.03 0.24
CA ALA A 289 -19.91 -36.73 -0.02
C ALA A 289 -18.76 -36.84 -1.02
N ILE A 290 -17.99 -37.92 -1.00
CA ILE A 290 -16.84 -38.11 -1.85
C ILE A 290 -17.29 -38.27 -3.31
N GLU A 291 -18.25 -39.15 -3.53
CA GLU A 291 -18.82 -39.42 -4.87
C GLU A 291 -19.52 -38.17 -5.44
N TYR A 292 -20.31 -37.47 -4.63
CA TYR A 292 -21.01 -36.27 -5.00
C TYR A 292 -20.04 -35.14 -5.45
N TYR A 293 -18.97 -34.88 -4.70
CA TYR A 293 -18.01 -33.85 -5.06
C TYR A 293 -17.13 -34.28 -6.24
N LYS A 294 -16.78 -35.56 -6.40
CA LYS A 294 -16.10 -36.07 -7.61
C LYS A 294 -16.95 -35.81 -8.86
N GLN A 295 -18.23 -36.13 -8.83
CA GLN A 295 -19.16 -35.88 -9.94
C GLN A 295 -19.28 -34.40 -10.27
N GLN A 296 -19.33 -33.53 -9.24
CA GLN A 296 -19.32 -32.09 -9.45
C GLN A 296 -18.04 -31.60 -10.10
N ILE A 297 -16.86 -32.09 -9.67
CA ILE A 297 -15.58 -31.73 -10.28
C ILE A 297 -15.56 -32.13 -11.75
N MET A 298 -15.96 -33.37 -12.10
CA MET A 298 -16.04 -33.82 -13.50
C MET A 298 -16.99 -32.94 -14.33
N ALA A 299 -18.11 -32.48 -13.75
CA ALA A 299 -19.04 -31.58 -14.43
C ALA A 299 -18.41 -30.17 -14.62
N PHE A 300 -17.63 -29.67 -13.66
CA PHE A 300 -16.89 -28.42 -13.83
C PHE A 300 -15.76 -28.56 -14.86
N ASP A 301 -14.98 -29.64 -14.83
CA ASP A 301 -13.89 -29.90 -15.78
C ASP A 301 -14.43 -29.98 -17.23
N LYS A 302 -15.56 -30.62 -17.45
CA LYS A 302 -16.22 -30.62 -18.78
C LYS A 302 -16.66 -29.21 -19.20
N ARG A 303 -17.24 -28.42 -18.29
CA ARG A 303 -17.64 -27.03 -18.59
C ARG A 303 -16.41 -26.14 -18.85
N MET A 304 -15.33 -26.37 -18.13
CA MET A 304 -14.08 -25.64 -18.31
C MET A 304 -13.44 -25.96 -19.65
N ALA A 305 -13.37 -27.23 -20.06
CA ALA A 305 -12.85 -27.65 -21.36
C ALA A 305 -13.65 -27.01 -22.52
N LEU A 306 -14.97 -27.00 -22.44
CA LEU A 306 -15.85 -26.36 -23.44
C LEU A 306 -15.64 -24.83 -23.48
N GLU A 307 -15.46 -24.17 -22.33
CA GLU A 307 -15.24 -22.74 -22.29
C GLU A 307 -13.83 -22.35 -22.79
N GLN A 308 -12.83 -23.20 -22.51
CA GLN A 308 -11.47 -23.02 -23.02
C GLN A 308 -11.42 -23.15 -24.53
N GLU A 309 -12.03 -24.21 -25.07
CA GLU A 309 -12.14 -24.43 -26.52
C GLU A 309 -12.85 -23.26 -27.23
N LYS A 310 -13.92 -22.74 -26.59
CA LYS A 310 -14.63 -21.56 -27.09
C LYS A 310 -13.74 -20.31 -27.10
N ILE A 311 -12.95 -20.08 -26.03
CA ILE A 311 -12.04 -18.93 -25.95
C ILE A 311 -10.96 -18.99 -27.03
N LEU A 312 -10.43 -20.17 -27.33
CA LEU A 312 -9.38 -20.35 -28.33
C LEU A 312 -9.90 -20.27 -29.75
N LYS A 313 -11.12 -20.76 -30.04
CA LYS A 313 -11.71 -20.77 -31.39
C LYS A 313 -12.41 -19.45 -31.77
N ASP A 314 -12.99 -18.74 -30.82
CA ASP A 314 -13.75 -17.53 -31.08
C ASP A 314 -12.84 -16.29 -31.15
N SER A 315 -12.69 -15.73 -32.34
CA SER A 315 -11.95 -14.49 -32.60
C SER A 315 -12.48 -13.30 -31.76
N LYS A 316 -13.75 -13.31 -31.33
CA LYS A 316 -14.34 -12.28 -30.46
C LYS A 316 -13.86 -12.40 -29.00
N SER A 317 -13.26 -13.52 -28.63
CA SER A 317 -12.64 -13.71 -27.32
C SER A 317 -11.32 -12.97 -27.16
N LEU A 318 -10.65 -12.59 -28.27
CA LEU A 318 -9.47 -11.74 -28.25
C LEU A 318 -9.85 -10.29 -27.96
N LEU A 319 -9.21 -9.72 -26.94
CA LEU A 319 -9.40 -8.33 -26.55
C LEU A 319 -8.53 -7.40 -27.43
N PRO A 320 -8.94 -6.12 -27.64
CA PRO A 320 -8.12 -5.14 -28.34
C PRO A 320 -6.95 -4.64 -27.45
N VAL A 321 -6.26 -5.59 -26.82
CA VAL A 321 -5.15 -5.38 -25.88
C VAL A 321 -4.10 -6.48 -26.11
N ALA A 322 -2.83 -6.09 -26.14
CA ALA A 322 -1.71 -7.02 -26.22
C ALA A 322 -0.54 -6.57 -25.35
N PHE A 323 0.24 -7.51 -24.86
CA PHE A 323 1.55 -7.26 -24.27
C PHE A 323 2.61 -7.51 -25.36
N VAL A 324 3.41 -6.49 -25.67
CA VAL A 324 4.43 -6.52 -26.71
C VAL A 324 5.79 -6.49 -26.05
N SER A 325 6.60 -7.50 -26.30
CA SER A 325 7.93 -7.66 -25.72
C SER A 325 9.02 -7.34 -26.74
N PHE A 326 10.06 -6.67 -26.29
CA PHE A 326 11.19 -6.18 -27.07
C PHE A 326 12.47 -6.94 -26.72
N ARG A 327 13.45 -6.88 -27.62
CA ARG A 327 14.77 -7.52 -27.43
C ARG A 327 15.63 -6.80 -26.40
N SER A 328 15.37 -5.49 -26.22
CA SER A 328 16.11 -4.63 -25.33
C SER A 328 15.17 -3.80 -24.43
N ARG A 329 15.68 -3.37 -23.26
CA ARG A 329 14.97 -2.41 -22.40
C ARG A 329 14.83 -1.07 -23.09
N TRP A 330 15.85 -0.71 -23.89
CA TRP A 330 15.83 0.51 -24.68
C TRP A 330 14.67 0.52 -25.69
N GLY A 331 14.47 -0.55 -26.44
CA GLY A 331 13.36 -0.70 -27.39
C GLY A 331 11.99 -0.58 -26.70
N ALA A 332 11.84 -1.24 -25.55
CA ALA A 332 10.63 -1.11 -24.72
C ALA A 332 10.42 0.32 -24.21
N ALA A 333 11.50 0.98 -23.76
CA ALA A 333 11.47 2.36 -23.25
C ALA A 333 11.06 3.36 -24.35
N VAL A 334 11.61 3.23 -25.52
CA VAL A 334 11.27 4.08 -26.69
C VAL A 334 9.81 3.88 -27.08
N CYS A 335 9.36 2.63 -27.19
CA CYS A 335 7.96 2.34 -27.54
C CYS A 335 6.96 2.85 -26.50
N ALA A 336 7.26 2.69 -25.21
CA ALA A 336 6.37 3.12 -24.13
C ALA A 336 6.23 4.65 -23.99
N GLN A 337 7.25 5.39 -24.44
CA GLN A 337 7.33 6.86 -24.28
C GLN A 337 7.00 7.66 -25.55
N THR A 338 6.84 6.97 -26.69
CA THR A 338 6.55 7.58 -27.98
C THR A 338 5.11 7.31 -28.44
N THR A 339 4.56 8.25 -29.19
CA THR A 339 3.23 8.09 -29.79
C THR A 339 3.32 7.19 -31.01
N GLN A 340 2.58 6.10 -31.04
CA GLN A 340 2.69 5.07 -32.09
C GLN A 340 1.84 5.35 -33.34
N SER A 341 0.83 6.21 -33.28
CA SER A 341 -0.13 6.44 -34.37
C SER A 341 -0.48 7.91 -34.55
N LYS A 342 -0.89 8.31 -35.75
CA LYS A 342 -1.49 9.63 -36.06
C LYS A 342 -2.72 9.91 -35.17
N ASN A 343 -3.50 8.87 -34.89
CA ASN A 343 -4.65 9.01 -34.02
C ASN A 343 -4.21 8.72 -32.56
N PRO A 344 -4.25 9.73 -31.69
CA PRO A 344 -3.81 9.60 -30.30
C PRO A 344 -4.70 8.68 -29.44
N THR A 345 -5.81 8.21 -29.97
CA THR A 345 -6.71 7.28 -29.27
C THR A 345 -6.44 5.82 -29.62
N LEU A 346 -5.70 5.54 -30.68
CA LEU A 346 -5.35 4.19 -31.14
C LEU A 346 -3.92 3.84 -30.77
N TRP A 347 -3.64 2.57 -30.62
CA TRP A 347 -2.30 2.07 -30.28
C TRP A 347 -1.72 2.72 -29.02
N LEU A 348 -2.54 2.81 -27.98
CA LEU A 348 -2.12 3.40 -26.71
C LEU A 348 -1.09 2.51 -26.04
N THR A 349 0.16 2.94 -26.05
CA THR A 349 1.28 2.24 -25.41
C THR A 349 1.55 2.79 -24.02
N ASN A 350 1.81 1.91 -23.08
CA ASN A 350 2.26 2.21 -21.74
C ASN A 350 3.20 1.11 -21.27
N TRP A 351 4.05 1.37 -20.28
CA TRP A 351 4.80 0.32 -19.61
C TRP A 351 3.87 -0.78 -19.15
N ALA A 352 4.24 -2.03 -19.40
CA ALA A 352 3.53 -3.15 -18.82
C ALA A 352 3.71 -3.15 -17.30
N PRO A 353 2.64 -3.34 -16.51
CA PRO A 353 2.78 -3.60 -15.09
C PRO A 353 3.55 -4.91 -14.87
N GLU A 354 4.15 -5.08 -13.69
CA GLU A 354 4.66 -6.39 -13.27
C GLU A 354 3.57 -7.47 -13.47
N PRO A 355 3.87 -8.69 -13.96
CA PRO A 355 2.85 -9.71 -14.20
C PRO A 355 1.94 -9.99 -13.00
N ARG A 356 2.47 -9.91 -11.77
CA ARG A 356 1.69 -10.05 -10.52
C ARG A 356 0.81 -8.84 -10.21
N ASP A 357 1.16 -7.64 -10.72
CA ASP A 357 0.42 -6.40 -10.55
C ASP A 357 -0.80 -6.28 -11.48
N ILE A 358 -1.00 -7.21 -12.43
CA ILE A 358 -2.08 -7.11 -13.42
C ILE A 358 -3.43 -7.49 -12.82
N TYR A 359 -4.39 -6.59 -12.91
CA TYR A 359 -5.79 -6.86 -12.62
C TYR A 359 -6.53 -7.31 -13.89
N TRP A 360 -6.35 -8.56 -14.24
CA TRP A 360 -6.79 -9.20 -15.51
C TRP A 360 -8.24 -8.91 -15.88
N ARG A 361 -9.13 -8.85 -14.88
CA ARG A 361 -10.56 -8.61 -15.11
C ARG A 361 -10.86 -7.32 -15.86
N ASN A 362 -10.06 -6.28 -15.64
CA ASN A 362 -10.30 -4.95 -16.20
C ASN A 362 -9.73 -4.78 -17.61
N LEU A 363 -8.88 -5.70 -18.09
CA LEU A 363 -8.41 -5.68 -19.47
C LEU A 363 -9.57 -5.88 -20.48
N ALA A 364 -10.64 -6.56 -20.06
CA ALA A 364 -11.82 -6.78 -20.89
C ALA A 364 -12.75 -5.55 -21.02
N ILE A 365 -12.44 -4.44 -20.37
CA ILE A 365 -13.28 -3.23 -20.43
C ILE A 365 -12.93 -2.42 -21.68
N PRO A 366 -13.88 -2.14 -22.57
CA PRO A 366 -13.65 -1.33 -23.78
C PRO A 366 -13.17 0.08 -23.44
N PHE A 367 -12.30 0.65 -24.25
CA PHE A 367 -11.67 1.95 -24.01
C PHE A 367 -12.71 3.08 -23.83
N VAL A 368 -13.76 3.13 -24.68
CA VAL A 368 -14.82 4.14 -24.62
C VAL A 368 -15.55 4.08 -23.27
N SER A 369 -15.86 2.86 -22.78
CA SER A 369 -16.58 2.70 -21.52
C SER A 369 -15.76 3.13 -20.29
N LEU A 370 -14.42 3.20 -20.40
CA LEU A 370 -13.56 3.67 -19.30
C LEU A 370 -13.83 5.14 -18.94
N SER A 371 -14.07 6.00 -19.93
CA SER A 371 -14.35 7.42 -19.67
C SER A 371 -15.70 7.60 -18.96
N ILE A 372 -16.72 6.87 -19.42
CA ILE A 372 -18.06 6.88 -18.78
C ILE A 372 -17.94 6.34 -17.33
N ARG A 373 -17.24 5.23 -17.13
CA ARG A 373 -17.03 4.65 -15.79
C ARG A 373 -16.31 5.61 -14.85
N LYS A 374 -15.26 6.29 -15.32
CA LYS A 374 -14.55 7.31 -14.53
C LYS A 374 -15.48 8.44 -14.10
N LEU A 375 -16.32 8.95 -14.99
CA LEU A 375 -17.29 9.99 -14.67
C LEU A 375 -18.30 9.52 -13.63
N VAL A 376 -18.94 8.35 -13.85
CA VAL A 376 -19.92 7.77 -12.92
C VAL A 376 -19.31 7.54 -11.54
N ILE A 377 -18.09 6.96 -11.48
CA ILE A 377 -17.40 6.72 -10.21
C ILE A 377 -17.02 8.05 -9.53
N SER A 378 -16.58 9.05 -10.28
CA SER A 378 -16.29 10.39 -9.72
C SER A 378 -17.52 11.00 -9.06
N LEU A 379 -18.69 10.94 -9.74
CA LEU A 379 -19.96 11.40 -9.19
C LEU A 379 -20.39 10.57 -7.95
N SER A 380 -20.21 9.25 -8.01
CA SER A 380 -20.55 8.36 -6.88
C SER A 380 -19.65 8.63 -5.67
N VAL A 381 -18.34 8.92 -5.87
CA VAL A 381 -17.43 9.31 -4.79
C VAL A 381 -17.83 10.66 -4.20
N PHE A 382 -18.21 11.62 -5.05
CA PHE A 382 -18.72 12.91 -4.59
C PHE A 382 -19.97 12.73 -3.72
N ALA A 383 -20.94 11.96 -4.18
CA ALA A 383 -22.15 11.65 -3.43
C ALA A 383 -21.82 10.93 -2.10
N LEU A 384 -20.90 9.96 -2.13
CA LEU A 384 -20.44 9.26 -0.91
C LEU A 384 -19.84 10.25 0.11
N VAL A 385 -18.93 11.12 -0.33
CA VAL A 385 -18.29 12.13 0.53
C VAL A 385 -19.34 13.04 1.12
N PHE A 386 -20.31 13.48 0.32
CA PHE A 386 -21.37 14.38 0.74
C PHE A 386 -22.31 13.76 1.78
N PHE A 387 -22.89 12.59 1.49
CA PHE A 387 -23.83 11.94 2.40
C PHE A 387 -23.18 11.38 3.66
N TYR A 388 -21.87 11.12 3.64
CA TYR A 388 -21.14 10.65 4.81
C TYR A 388 -20.94 11.72 5.88
N MET A 389 -21.20 12.99 5.57
CA MET A 389 -21.22 14.04 6.60
C MET A 389 -22.29 13.76 7.68
N ILE A 390 -23.36 13.01 7.36
CA ILE A 390 -24.43 12.67 8.31
C ILE A 390 -23.91 11.77 9.44
N PRO A 391 -23.30 10.59 9.19
CA PRO A 391 -22.67 9.78 10.26
C PRO A 391 -21.59 10.53 11.04
N ILE A 392 -20.78 11.38 10.38
CA ILE A 392 -19.76 12.18 11.07
C ILE A 392 -20.38 13.19 12.03
N ALA A 393 -21.44 13.90 11.61
CA ALA A 393 -22.17 14.81 12.48
C ALA A 393 -22.77 14.07 13.70
N PHE A 394 -23.27 12.84 13.49
CA PHE A 394 -23.75 12.00 14.58
C PHE A 394 -22.63 11.64 15.56
N VAL A 395 -21.45 11.20 15.08
CA VAL A 395 -20.29 10.94 15.95
C VAL A 395 -19.89 12.16 16.77
N GLN A 396 -19.94 13.34 16.16
CA GLN A 396 -19.63 14.59 16.87
C GLN A 396 -20.68 14.96 17.93
N SER A 397 -21.95 14.61 17.69
CA SER A 397 -23.00 14.83 18.69
C SER A 397 -22.83 13.96 19.93
N LEU A 398 -22.23 12.76 19.77
CA LEU A 398 -21.89 11.88 20.91
C LEU A 398 -20.81 12.49 21.83
N ALA A 399 -19.95 13.36 21.29
CA ALA A 399 -18.98 14.11 22.09
C ALA A 399 -19.63 15.17 22.98
N ASN A 400 -20.88 15.53 22.71
CA ASN A 400 -21.64 16.49 23.49
C ASN A 400 -22.53 15.77 24.49
N LEU A 401 -22.14 15.79 25.79
CA LEU A 401 -22.87 15.11 26.88
C LEU A 401 -24.34 15.52 26.96
N GLU A 402 -24.64 16.81 26.76
CA GLU A 402 -26.01 17.29 26.75
C GLU A 402 -26.88 16.63 25.68
N GLY A 403 -26.27 16.33 24.52
CA GLY A 403 -26.93 15.56 23.45
C GLY A 403 -27.17 14.11 23.88
N LEU A 404 -26.20 13.49 24.55
CA LEU A 404 -26.29 12.10 25.01
C LEU A 404 -27.34 11.93 26.13
N GLU A 405 -27.38 12.87 27.09
CA GLU A 405 -28.38 12.92 28.16
C GLU A 405 -29.82 13.08 27.62
N ARG A 406 -30.00 13.84 26.54
CA ARG A 406 -31.29 13.98 25.87
C ARG A 406 -31.77 12.71 25.17
N VAL A 407 -30.84 11.97 24.56
CA VAL A 407 -31.17 10.73 23.83
C VAL A 407 -31.37 9.56 24.79
N ALA A 408 -30.65 9.51 25.91
CA ALA A 408 -30.69 8.43 26.87
C ALA A 408 -30.67 8.94 28.32
N PRO A 409 -31.83 9.49 28.83
CA PRO A 409 -31.90 10.08 30.17
C PRO A 409 -31.58 9.11 31.30
N PHE A 410 -31.82 7.81 31.09
CA PHE A 410 -31.54 6.77 32.10
C PHE A 410 -30.04 6.56 32.38
N LEU A 411 -29.16 7.01 31.50
CA LEU A 411 -27.71 6.93 31.67
C LEU A 411 -27.12 8.10 32.51
N ARG A 412 -27.91 9.12 32.84
CA ARG A 412 -27.45 10.31 33.54
C ARG A 412 -26.67 10.01 34.83
N PRO A 413 -27.09 9.11 35.73
CA PRO A 413 -26.35 8.81 36.97
C PRO A 413 -24.96 8.19 36.70
N VAL A 414 -24.85 7.46 35.60
CA VAL A 414 -23.58 6.80 35.17
C VAL A 414 -22.68 7.82 34.48
N ILE A 415 -23.25 8.71 33.67
CA ILE A 415 -22.53 9.76 32.93
C ILE A 415 -21.92 10.81 33.89
N GLU A 416 -22.55 11.08 35.02
CA GLU A 416 -22.08 12.06 36.03
C GLU A 416 -20.81 11.61 36.78
N LEU A 417 -20.44 10.31 36.75
CA LEU A 417 -19.20 9.82 37.32
C LEU A 417 -17.99 10.43 36.57
N LYS A 418 -17.10 11.11 37.30
CA LYS A 418 -15.94 11.84 36.69
C LYS A 418 -15.15 11.04 35.69
N PHE A 419 -14.83 9.77 35.99
CA PHE A 419 -14.08 8.89 35.08
C PHE A 419 -14.89 8.58 33.82
N ILE A 420 -16.15 8.24 33.92
CA ILE A 420 -17.03 7.92 32.80
C ILE A 420 -17.28 9.15 31.94
N LYS A 421 -17.47 10.30 32.55
CA LYS A 421 -17.59 11.60 31.87
C LYS A 421 -16.35 11.89 31.01
N SER A 422 -15.16 11.77 31.58
CA SER A 422 -13.90 12.00 30.88
C SER A 422 -13.65 10.95 29.79
N PHE A 423 -14.03 9.68 30.01
CA PHE A 423 -13.99 8.64 28.99
C PHE A 423 -14.91 8.97 27.80
N LEU A 424 -16.16 9.34 28.08
CA LEU A 424 -17.14 9.67 27.04
C LEU A 424 -16.74 10.90 26.24
N GLN A 425 -16.18 11.93 26.87
CA GLN A 425 -15.76 13.15 26.21
C GLN A 425 -14.41 13.02 25.51
N GLY A 426 -13.48 12.30 26.13
CA GLY A 426 -12.09 12.24 25.67
C GLY A 426 -11.76 11.06 24.76
N PHE A 427 -12.39 9.89 24.93
CA PHE A 427 -12.03 8.67 24.20
C PHE A 427 -13.08 8.24 23.18
N LEU A 428 -14.38 8.27 23.57
CA LEU A 428 -15.47 7.73 22.75
C LEU A 428 -15.58 8.36 21.35
N PRO A 429 -15.42 9.68 21.14
CA PRO A 429 -15.56 10.27 19.81
C PRO A 429 -14.50 9.78 18.83
N GLY A 430 -13.25 9.66 19.29
CA GLY A 430 -12.16 9.12 18.47
C GLY A 430 -12.39 7.65 18.08
N LEU A 431 -12.83 6.84 19.05
CA LEU A 431 -13.16 5.44 18.81
C LEU A 431 -14.35 5.28 17.87
N ALA A 432 -15.42 6.03 18.07
CA ALA A 432 -16.61 5.99 17.22
C ALA A 432 -16.26 6.38 15.77
N LEU A 433 -15.48 7.44 15.58
CA LEU A 433 -15.01 7.85 14.27
C LEU A 433 -14.21 6.72 13.59
N LYS A 434 -13.30 6.05 14.30
CA LYS A 434 -12.51 4.92 13.77
C LYS A 434 -13.40 3.75 13.33
N ILE A 435 -14.43 3.41 14.10
CA ILE A 435 -15.39 2.35 13.75
C ILE A 435 -16.14 2.70 12.46
N PHE A 436 -16.63 3.94 12.32
CA PHE A 436 -17.30 4.39 11.11
C PHE A 436 -16.39 4.36 9.87
N LEU A 437 -15.12 4.71 10.03
CA LEU A 437 -14.16 4.73 8.93
C LEU A 437 -13.68 3.32 8.51
N TYR A 438 -13.93 2.28 9.30
CA TYR A 438 -13.38 0.94 9.09
C TYR A 438 -13.80 0.27 7.77
N ILE A 439 -15.05 0.46 7.32
CA ILE A 439 -15.61 -0.18 6.12
C ILE A 439 -15.24 0.62 4.86
N LEU A 440 -14.96 1.89 4.98
CA LEU A 440 -14.83 2.82 3.87
C LEU A 440 -13.72 2.48 2.86
N PRO A 441 -12.49 2.09 3.27
CA PRO A 441 -11.46 1.70 2.32
C PRO A 441 -11.90 0.56 1.39
N ALA A 442 -12.63 -0.43 1.92
CA ALA A 442 -13.15 -1.55 1.13
C ALA A 442 -14.18 -1.08 0.09
N VAL A 443 -15.09 -0.17 0.44
CA VAL A 443 -16.06 0.43 -0.49
C VAL A 443 -15.34 1.20 -1.60
N LEU A 444 -14.40 2.06 -1.25
CA LEU A 444 -13.61 2.84 -2.20
C LEU A 444 -12.74 1.97 -3.12
N MET A 445 -12.23 0.84 -2.61
CA MET A 445 -11.51 -0.15 -3.41
C MET A 445 -12.43 -0.81 -4.45
N ILE A 446 -13.66 -1.16 -4.08
CA ILE A 446 -14.66 -1.69 -5.01
C ILE A 446 -14.96 -0.66 -6.10
N MET A 447 -15.17 0.61 -5.74
CA MET A 447 -15.38 1.70 -6.70
C MET A 447 -14.19 1.87 -7.66
N SER A 448 -12.95 1.78 -7.15
CA SER A 448 -11.74 1.85 -7.98
C SER A 448 -11.61 0.65 -8.93
N LYS A 449 -12.01 -0.56 -8.52
CA LYS A 449 -12.06 -1.74 -9.39
C LYS A 449 -13.08 -1.56 -10.54
N ILE A 450 -14.23 -0.92 -10.27
CA ILE A 450 -15.26 -0.64 -11.29
C ILE A 450 -14.77 0.45 -12.27
N GLU A 451 -13.93 1.39 -11.83
CA GLU A 451 -13.35 2.46 -12.67
C GLU A 451 -12.52 1.92 -13.84
N GLY A 452 -11.92 0.73 -13.71
CA GLY A 452 -11.32 0.01 -14.84
C GLY A 452 -9.81 0.13 -14.99
N HIS A 453 -9.07 0.42 -13.92
CA HIS A 453 -7.60 0.39 -13.94
C HIS A 453 -7.08 -1.05 -14.06
N ILE A 454 -5.98 -1.23 -14.83
CA ILE A 454 -5.41 -2.54 -15.15
C ILE A 454 -4.34 -3.04 -14.19
N ALA A 455 -3.74 -2.16 -13.37
CA ALA A 455 -2.73 -2.51 -12.39
C ALA A 455 -3.28 -2.38 -10.96
N LEU A 456 -3.00 -3.36 -10.09
CA LEU A 456 -3.37 -3.35 -8.67
C LEU A 456 -2.75 -2.15 -7.95
N SER A 457 -1.46 -1.87 -8.22
CA SER A 457 -0.76 -0.69 -7.70
C SER A 457 -1.46 0.62 -8.05
N THR A 458 -2.01 0.73 -9.26
CA THR A 458 -2.79 1.90 -9.68
C THR A 458 -4.15 1.93 -9.00
N LEU A 459 -4.83 0.78 -8.84
CA LEU A 459 -6.09 0.67 -8.10
C LEU A 459 -5.91 1.14 -6.66
N GLU A 460 -4.86 0.67 -5.97
CA GLU A 460 -4.56 1.06 -4.60
C GLU A 460 -4.23 2.54 -4.47
N ARG A 461 -3.39 3.09 -5.34
CA ARG A 461 -3.08 4.54 -5.36
C ARG A 461 -4.32 5.41 -5.62
N ARG A 462 -5.21 4.99 -6.52
CA ARG A 462 -6.48 5.71 -6.79
C ARG A 462 -7.45 5.60 -5.61
N THR A 463 -7.50 4.46 -4.95
CA THR A 463 -8.28 4.26 -3.72
C THR A 463 -7.74 5.15 -2.60
N ALA A 464 -6.43 5.16 -2.38
CA ALA A 464 -5.78 6.05 -1.42
C ALA A 464 -6.08 7.54 -1.72
N ALA A 465 -6.07 7.94 -3.00
CA ALA A 465 -6.41 9.31 -3.37
C ALA A 465 -7.86 9.67 -3.03
N LYS A 466 -8.83 8.78 -3.32
CA LYS A 466 -10.25 8.99 -2.97
C LYS A 466 -10.44 9.03 -1.46
N TYR A 467 -9.76 8.14 -0.73
CA TYR A 467 -9.84 8.10 0.72
C TYR A 467 -9.21 9.34 1.38
N TYR A 468 -8.10 9.86 0.83
CA TYR A 468 -7.54 11.13 1.30
C TYR A 468 -8.52 12.30 1.15
N TYR A 469 -9.15 12.46 -0.01
CA TYR A 469 -10.16 13.52 -0.18
C TYR A 469 -11.35 13.34 0.74
N PHE A 470 -11.75 12.10 0.96
CA PHE A 470 -12.79 11.81 1.95
C PHE A 470 -12.36 12.23 3.37
N MET A 471 -11.14 11.87 3.80
CA MET A 471 -10.59 12.23 5.11
C MET A 471 -10.46 13.75 5.27
N LEU A 472 -10.00 14.43 4.22
CA LEU A 472 -9.89 15.88 4.20
C LEU A 472 -11.27 16.56 4.40
N VAL A 473 -12.29 16.12 3.67
CA VAL A 473 -13.61 16.77 3.71
C VAL A 473 -14.40 16.35 4.95
N ASN A 474 -14.49 15.07 5.25
CA ASN A 474 -15.37 14.57 6.31
C ASN A 474 -14.69 14.55 7.68
N VAL A 475 -13.41 14.14 7.78
CA VAL A 475 -12.73 14.06 9.07
C VAL A 475 -12.17 15.44 9.47
N PHE A 476 -11.43 16.08 8.58
CA PHE A 476 -10.82 17.37 8.92
C PHE A 476 -11.83 18.52 8.85
N LEU A 477 -12.35 18.86 7.68
CA LEU A 477 -13.28 20.00 7.52
C LEU A 477 -14.63 19.76 8.21
N GLY A 478 -15.19 18.57 8.08
CA GLY A 478 -16.45 18.21 8.73
C GLY A 478 -16.40 18.24 10.26
N SER A 479 -15.25 17.96 10.87
CA SER A 479 -15.07 18.11 12.33
C SER A 479 -14.96 19.55 12.80
N ILE A 480 -14.51 20.44 11.93
CA ILE A 480 -14.32 21.85 12.25
C ILE A 480 -15.66 22.62 12.12
N VAL A 481 -16.43 22.33 11.07
CA VAL A 481 -17.69 23.00 10.84
C VAL A 481 -18.75 22.44 11.79
N THR A 482 -19.25 23.27 12.68
CA THR A 482 -20.28 22.92 13.66
C THR A 482 -21.68 23.13 13.08
N GLY A 483 -22.61 22.23 13.40
CA GLY A 483 -24.00 22.30 12.99
C GLY A 483 -24.52 21.00 12.37
N THR A 484 -25.80 20.96 11.99
CA THR A 484 -26.37 19.84 11.27
C THR A 484 -25.81 19.77 9.86
N ALA A 485 -25.80 18.56 9.23
CA ALA A 485 -25.32 18.40 7.86
C ALA A 485 -26.00 19.37 6.86
N PHE A 486 -27.27 19.68 7.07
CA PHE A 486 -28.01 20.67 6.28
C PHE A 486 -27.56 22.11 6.49
N GLN A 487 -27.27 22.50 7.74
CA GLN A 487 -26.73 23.83 8.05
C GLN A 487 -25.33 24.01 7.47
N GLN A 488 -24.52 22.96 7.55
CA GLN A 488 -23.18 22.94 6.96
C GLN A 488 -23.25 23.08 5.43
N LEU A 489 -24.15 22.35 4.79
CA LEU A 489 -24.36 22.43 3.34
C LEU A 489 -24.86 23.81 2.95
N HIS A 490 -25.88 24.32 3.63
CA HIS A 490 -26.42 25.66 3.38
C HIS A 490 -25.33 26.75 3.52
N ALA A 491 -24.49 26.61 4.56
CA ALA A 491 -23.35 27.50 4.76
C ALA A 491 -22.33 27.40 3.62
N PHE A 492 -22.00 26.21 3.16
CA PHE A 492 -21.09 26.01 2.01
C PHE A 492 -21.63 26.55 0.68
N LEU A 493 -22.92 26.37 0.42
CA LEU A 493 -23.54 26.80 -0.83
C LEU A 493 -23.83 28.31 -0.91
N HIS A 494 -24.07 28.96 0.23
CA HIS A 494 -24.48 30.37 0.26
C HIS A 494 -23.38 31.31 0.78
N GLN A 495 -22.24 30.81 1.28
CA GLN A 495 -21.13 31.67 1.68
C GLN A 495 -20.21 31.99 0.52
N SER A 496 -19.71 33.23 0.50
CA SER A 496 -18.70 33.59 -0.48
C SER A 496 -17.38 32.79 -0.25
N PRO A 497 -16.59 32.48 -1.30
CA PRO A 497 -15.34 31.77 -1.16
C PRO A 497 -14.34 32.38 -0.17
N THR A 498 -14.43 33.69 0.06
CA THR A 498 -13.57 34.39 1.03
C THR A 498 -14.03 34.23 2.49
N GLN A 499 -15.32 33.96 2.72
CA GLN A 499 -15.85 33.77 4.09
C GLN A 499 -15.56 32.36 4.63
N ILE A 500 -15.43 31.35 3.75
CA ILE A 500 -15.17 29.97 4.15
C ILE A 500 -13.89 29.82 4.96
N PRO A 501 -12.70 30.26 4.49
CA PRO A 501 -11.46 30.19 5.28
C PRO A 501 -11.54 30.97 6.60
N ARG A 502 -12.27 32.07 6.61
CA ARG A 502 -12.49 32.90 7.81
C ARG A 502 -13.27 32.13 8.88
N ASN A 503 -14.42 31.56 8.55
CA ASN A 503 -15.28 30.84 9.50
C ASN A 503 -14.62 29.56 9.99
N ILE A 504 -13.97 28.81 9.10
CA ILE A 504 -13.19 27.61 9.46
C ILE A 504 -12.02 28.02 10.37
N GLY A 505 -11.26 29.04 10.02
CA GLY A 505 -10.14 29.54 10.80
C GLY A 505 -10.50 29.89 12.25
N GLU A 506 -11.68 30.49 12.45
CA GLU A 506 -12.17 30.86 13.79
C GLU A 506 -12.47 29.64 14.67
N THR A 507 -12.98 28.56 14.09
CA THR A 507 -13.40 27.35 14.82
C THR A 507 -12.28 26.34 15.02
N ILE A 508 -11.19 26.37 14.23
CA ILE A 508 -10.08 25.40 14.30
C ILE A 508 -9.46 25.27 15.70
N PRO A 509 -9.11 26.33 16.43
CA PRO A 509 -8.46 26.17 17.72
C PRO A 509 -9.31 25.37 18.71
N SER A 510 -10.63 25.57 18.75
CA SER A 510 -11.56 24.87 19.63
C SER A 510 -11.67 23.37 19.36
N LYS A 511 -11.23 22.91 18.18
CA LYS A 511 -11.25 21.48 17.77
C LYS A 511 -9.93 20.75 18.05
N ALA A 512 -8.92 21.45 18.54
CA ALA A 512 -7.61 20.84 18.82
C ALA A 512 -7.73 19.65 19.79
N THR A 513 -8.55 19.75 20.83
CA THR A 513 -8.82 18.66 21.78
C THR A 513 -9.35 17.40 21.09
N PHE A 514 -10.33 17.56 20.20
CA PHE A 514 -10.87 16.43 19.42
C PHE A 514 -9.77 15.74 18.59
N PHE A 515 -8.93 16.50 17.91
CA PHE A 515 -7.88 15.90 17.10
C PHE A 515 -6.75 15.29 17.95
N ILE A 516 -6.42 15.86 19.11
CA ILE A 516 -5.48 15.25 20.07
C ILE A 516 -6.01 13.86 20.51
N THR A 517 -7.29 13.75 20.88
CA THR A 517 -7.88 12.48 21.29
C THR A 517 -7.96 11.50 20.12
N TYR A 518 -8.27 12.00 18.91
CA TYR A 518 -8.25 11.18 17.69
C TYR A 518 -6.85 10.62 17.40
N ILE A 519 -5.79 11.44 17.51
CA ILE A 519 -4.40 11.00 17.32
C ILE A 519 -4.02 9.93 18.35
N MET A 520 -4.44 10.06 19.60
CA MET A 520 -4.14 9.06 20.62
C MET A 520 -4.84 7.72 20.36
N VAL A 521 -6.10 7.73 19.94
CA VAL A 521 -6.86 6.50 19.64
C VAL A 521 -6.37 5.85 18.35
N ASP A 522 -6.31 6.62 17.26
CA ASP A 522 -5.95 6.11 15.94
C ASP A 522 -4.43 5.94 15.76
N GLY A 523 -3.64 6.85 16.33
CA GLY A 523 -2.19 6.86 16.19
C GLY A 523 -1.46 6.00 17.23
N TRP A 524 -1.89 5.95 18.47
CA TRP A 524 -1.16 5.21 19.51
C TRP A 524 -1.76 3.83 19.77
N ALA A 525 -3.02 3.76 20.15
CA ALA A 525 -3.66 2.48 20.47
C ALA A 525 -3.85 1.59 19.25
N ALA A 526 -4.26 2.14 18.10
CA ALA A 526 -4.44 1.34 16.90
C ALA A 526 -3.11 0.83 16.33
N VAL A 527 -2.03 1.63 16.39
CA VAL A 527 -0.67 1.19 16.00
C VAL A 527 -0.16 0.09 16.93
N ALA A 528 -0.43 0.17 18.24
CA ALA A 528 -0.13 -0.91 19.17
C ALA A 528 -0.97 -2.17 18.88
N GLY A 529 -2.22 -2.01 18.45
CA GLY A 529 -3.06 -3.11 17.96
C GLY A 529 -2.54 -3.75 16.68
N GLU A 530 -1.88 -2.96 15.82
CA GLU A 530 -1.26 -3.45 14.58
C GLU A 530 -0.08 -4.39 14.86
N ILE A 531 0.82 -4.07 15.81
CA ILE A 531 1.92 -4.98 16.15
C ILE A 531 1.41 -6.29 16.78
N LEU A 532 0.36 -6.22 17.59
CA LEU A 532 -0.30 -7.40 18.16
C LEU A 532 -0.97 -8.25 17.08
N ARG A 533 -1.25 -7.69 15.91
CA ARG A 533 -2.02 -8.37 14.84
C ARG A 533 -3.34 -8.93 15.37
N LEU A 534 -4.04 -8.19 16.20
CA LEU A 534 -5.21 -8.69 16.91
C LEU A 534 -6.24 -9.34 15.98
N LYS A 535 -6.59 -8.68 14.86
CA LYS A 535 -7.51 -9.20 13.87
C LYS A 535 -6.99 -10.49 13.19
N PRO A 536 -5.77 -10.53 12.61
CA PRO A 536 -5.20 -11.75 12.06
C PRO A 536 -5.05 -12.87 13.10
N LEU A 537 -4.65 -12.55 14.34
CA LEU A 537 -4.49 -13.52 15.42
C LEU A 537 -5.82 -14.22 15.74
N VAL A 538 -6.88 -13.44 15.98
CA VAL A 538 -8.20 -13.98 16.29
C VAL A 538 -8.75 -14.78 15.11
N ILE A 539 -8.65 -14.23 13.90
CA ILE A 539 -9.11 -14.91 12.68
C ILE A 539 -8.35 -16.21 12.43
N PHE A 540 -7.02 -16.22 12.66
CA PHE A 540 -6.20 -17.42 12.51
C PHE A 540 -6.67 -18.55 13.46
N HIS A 541 -6.83 -18.24 14.75
CA HIS A 541 -7.27 -19.24 15.72
C HIS A 541 -8.71 -19.69 15.49
N LEU A 542 -9.64 -18.77 15.15
CA LEU A 542 -11.01 -19.14 14.78
C LEU A 542 -11.05 -20.00 13.52
N LYS A 543 -10.28 -19.63 12.48
CA LYS A 543 -10.15 -20.45 11.28
C LYS A 543 -9.57 -21.82 11.61
N ASN A 544 -8.47 -21.86 12.37
CA ASN A 544 -7.81 -23.12 12.73
C ASN A 544 -8.72 -24.05 13.55
N MET A 545 -9.56 -23.49 14.39
CA MET A 545 -10.49 -24.25 15.22
C MET A 545 -11.73 -24.73 14.43
N PHE A 546 -12.31 -23.88 13.58
CA PHE A 546 -13.62 -24.16 12.96
C PHE A 546 -13.55 -24.39 11.44
N LEU A 547 -12.61 -23.78 10.72
CA LEU A 547 -12.64 -23.68 9.26
C LEU A 547 -11.46 -24.37 8.57
N VAL A 548 -10.30 -24.51 9.24
CA VAL A 548 -9.14 -25.18 8.64
C VAL A 548 -9.38 -26.69 8.66
N LYS A 549 -9.71 -27.21 7.50
CA LYS A 549 -10.04 -28.63 7.29
C LYS A 549 -9.01 -29.30 6.40
N THR A 550 -8.38 -28.54 5.53
CA THR A 550 -7.39 -29.00 4.55
C THR A 550 -6.08 -28.23 4.72
N GLU A 551 -4.98 -28.72 4.13
CA GLU A 551 -3.69 -27.99 4.10
C GLU A 551 -3.81 -26.66 3.33
N ARG A 552 -4.60 -26.63 2.26
CA ARG A 552 -4.92 -25.38 1.53
C ARG A 552 -5.60 -24.32 2.42
N ASP A 553 -6.51 -24.76 3.31
CA ASP A 553 -7.15 -23.84 4.25
C ASP A 553 -6.12 -23.29 5.26
N ARG A 554 -5.14 -24.12 5.65
CA ARG A 554 -4.05 -23.73 6.54
C ARG A 554 -3.14 -22.72 5.87
N GLU A 555 -2.72 -22.94 4.62
CA GLU A 555 -1.93 -21.99 3.84
C GLU A 555 -2.65 -20.63 3.69
N LYS A 556 -3.95 -20.67 3.33
CA LYS A 556 -4.76 -19.45 3.27
C LYS A 556 -4.94 -18.76 4.62
N ALA A 557 -4.95 -19.49 5.72
CA ALA A 557 -5.04 -18.93 7.06
C ALA A 557 -3.73 -18.28 7.52
N THR A 558 -2.59 -18.75 7.01
CA THR A 558 -1.24 -18.22 7.31
C THR A 558 -0.79 -17.12 6.34
N ASN A 559 -1.63 -16.69 5.40
CA ASN A 559 -1.28 -15.62 4.46
C ASN A 559 -0.86 -14.34 5.21
N PRO A 560 0.36 -13.82 5.00
CA PRO A 560 0.88 -12.66 5.72
C PRO A 560 0.11 -11.38 5.45
N GLY A 561 -0.47 -11.23 4.26
CA GLY A 561 -0.98 -9.96 3.73
C GLY A 561 0.14 -9.03 3.29
N SER A 562 -0.22 -7.89 2.77
CA SER A 562 0.67 -6.77 2.42
C SER A 562 0.35 -5.54 3.27
N VAL A 563 1.22 -4.53 3.22
CA VAL A 563 0.89 -3.22 3.77
C VAL A 563 -0.32 -2.66 3.02
N ASP A 564 -1.37 -2.32 3.75
CA ASP A 564 -2.60 -1.75 3.15
C ASP A 564 -2.39 -0.26 2.81
N PHE A 565 -1.74 0.02 1.68
CA PHE A 565 -1.50 1.38 1.19
C PHE A 565 -2.79 2.20 0.99
N PRO A 566 -3.92 1.64 0.53
CA PRO A 566 -5.20 2.35 0.45
C PRO A 566 -5.69 2.95 1.76
N GLU A 567 -5.40 2.33 2.89
CA GLU A 567 -5.79 2.80 4.23
C GLU A 567 -4.67 3.61 4.91
N THR A 568 -3.43 3.10 4.86
CA THR A 568 -2.32 3.67 5.65
C THR A 568 -1.80 4.99 5.10
N LEU A 569 -1.68 5.15 3.76
CA LEU A 569 -1.17 6.39 3.17
C LEU A 569 -2.09 7.60 3.43
N PRO A 570 -3.43 7.53 3.24
CA PRO A 570 -4.32 8.65 3.55
C PRO A 570 -4.32 9.03 5.03
N SER A 571 -4.25 8.04 5.93
CA SER A 571 -4.15 8.28 7.37
C SER A 571 -2.87 9.05 7.71
N LEU A 572 -1.71 8.66 7.17
CA LEU A 572 -0.46 9.40 7.31
C LEU A 572 -0.56 10.83 6.78
N GLN A 573 -1.20 11.02 5.61
CA GLN A 573 -1.39 12.33 5.00
C GLN A 573 -2.30 13.22 5.85
N LEU A 574 -3.29 12.66 6.55
CA LEU A 574 -4.10 13.39 7.52
C LEU A 574 -3.25 13.86 8.72
N TYR A 575 -2.33 13.02 9.22
CA TYR A 575 -1.44 13.43 10.31
C TYR A 575 -0.48 14.56 9.89
N PHE A 576 0.02 14.55 8.66
CA PHE A 576 0.75 15.70 8.11
C PHE A 576 -0.11 16.95 8.06
N LEU A 577 -1.36 16.84 7.61
CA LEU A 577 -2.29 17.97 7.58
C LEU A 577 -2.55 18.52 8.97
N LEU A 578 -2.87 17.66 9.92
CA LEU A 578 -3.10 18.09 11.32
C LEU A 578 -1.86 18.73 11.93
N GLY A 579 -0.68 18.11 11.77
CA GLY A 579 0.57 18.65 12.30
C GLY A 579 0.92 20.01 11.73
N ILE A 580 0.79 20.21 10.43
CA ILE A 580 1.12 21.46 9.77
C ILE A 580 0.11 22.57 10.14
N VAL A 581 -1.19 22.28 10.08
CA VAL A 581 -2.22 23.29 10.42
C VAL A 581 -2.15 23.70 11.88
N TYR A 582 -1.99 22.74 12.78
CA TYR A 582 -1.98 23.04 14.22
C TYR A 582 -0.62 23.49 14.75
N ALA A 583 0.46 23.41 13.95
CA ALA A 583 1.79 23.87 14.36
C ALA A 583 1.80 25.30 14.84
N VAL A 584 1.08 26.19 14.17
CA VAL A 584 0.98 27.62 14.53
C VAL A 584 -0.30 27.93 15.31
N VAL A 585 -1.39 27.23 15.01
CA VAL A 585 -2.70 27.50 15.62
C VAL A 585 -2.77 27.01 17.08
N THR A 586 -2.40 25.75 17.32
CA THR A 586 -2.43 25.13 18.66
C THR A 586 -1.25 24.17 18.81
N PRO A 587 -0.05 24.68 19.11
CA PRO A 587 1.21 23.95 19.11
C PRO A 587 1.26 22.70 19.99
N ILE A 588 0.45 22.66 21.05
CA ILE A 588 0.40 21.53 21.99
C ILE A 588 -0.02 20.20 21.34
N LEU A 589 -0.57 20.22 20.12
CA LEU A 589 -0.91 19.02 19.36
C LEU A 589 0.34 18.31 18.81
N LEU A 590 1.42 19.04 18.54
CA LEU A 590 2.62 18.48 17.87
C LEU A 590 3.30 17.34 18.64
N PRO A 591 3.50 17.38 19.97
CA PRO A 591 4.06 16.25 20.73
C PRO A 591 3.32 14.93 20.51
N PHE A 592 1.98 14.97 20.42
CA PHE A 592 1.17 13.76 20.19
C PHE A 592 1.41 13.17 18.79
N ILE A 593 1.61 14.02 17.79
CA ILE A 593 1.99 13.59 16.44
C ILE A 593 3.42 13.02 16.41
N LEU A 594 4.36 13.61 17.13
CA LEU A 594 5.73 13.07 17.20
C LEU A 594 5.76 11.65 17.79
N VAL A 595 5.04 11.42 18.87
CA VAL A 595 4.90 10.08 19.47
C VAL A 595 4.32 9.10 18.44
N PHE A 596 3.30 9.51 17.69
CA PHE A 596 2.74 8.70 16.62
C PHE A 596 3.80 8.32 15.57
N PHE A 597 4.51 9.30 14.98
CA PHE A 597 5.49 9.00 13.93
C PHE A 597 6.64 8.11 14.40
N ALA A 598 7.15 8.34 15.61
CA ALA A 598 8.23 7.54 16.19
C ALA A 598 7.77 6.10 16.48
N PHE A 599 6.61 5.95 17.11
CA PHE A 599 6.07 4.64 17.48
C PHE A 599 5.64 3.84 16.23
N ALA A 600 4.93 4.46 15.30
CA ALA A 600 4.50 3.82 14.07
C ALA A 600 5.70 3.39 13.19
N TYR A 601 6.77 4.20 13.11
CA TYR A 601 7.99 3.81 12.43
C TYR A 601 8.56 2.49 12.96
N LEU A 602 8.65 2.35 14.30
CA LEU A 602 9.17 1.14 14.92
C LEU A 602 8.28 -0.08 14.65
N VAL A 603 6.96 0.09 14.78
CA VAL A 603 5.98 -0.98 14.58
C VAL A 603 5.94 -1.44 13.13
N TYR A 604 5.77 -0.53 12.17
CA TYR A 604 5.70 -0.91 10.76
C TYR A 604 7.02 -1.46 10.23
N ARG A 605 8.15 -0.99 10.77
CA ARG A 605 9.45 -1.57 10.45
C ARG A 605 9.56 -3.03 10.87
N HIS A 606 9.11 -3.36 12.08
CA HIS A 606 9.02 -4.76 12.54
C HIS A 606 8.08 -5.58 11.65
N GLN A 607 6.91 -5.04 11.31
CA GLN A 607 5.91 -5.74 10.51
C GLN A 607 6.41 -6.01 9.07
N ILE A 608 7.10 -5.06 8.44
CA ILE A 608 7.68 -5.23 7.10
C ILE A 608 8.80 -6.29 7.09
N ILE A 609 9.60 -6.36 8.14
CA ILE A 609 10.68 -7.35 8.24
C ILE A 609 10.12 -8.76 8.47
N ASN A 610 9.16 -8.91 9.37
CA ASN A 610 8.77 -10.22 9.87
C ASN A 610 7.43 -10.75 9.32
N VAL A 611 6.54 -9.87 8.88
CA VAL A 611 5.15 -10.21 8.62
C VAL A 611 4.75 -9.98 7.18
N TYR A 612 4.75 -8.71 6.74
CA TYR A 612 4.17 -8.34 5.46
C TYR A 612 4.99 -8.85 4.27
N ASP A 613 4.29 -9.41 3.29
CA ASP A 613 4.84 -9.79 2.00
C ASP A 613 4.14 -9.00 0.90
N GLN A 614 4.91 -8.24 0.11
CA GLN A 614 4.34 -7.41 -0.94
C GLN A 614 3.99 -8.24 -2.16
N GLN A 615 2.74 -8.09 -2.62
CA GLN A 615 2.24 -8.84 -3.78
C GLN A 615 2.83 -8.34 -5.10
N TYR A 616 3.23 -7.08 -5.16
CA TYR A 616 3.83 -6.43 -6.33
C TYR A 616 4.83 -5.35 -5.88
N GLU A 617 5.63 -4.86 -6.80
CA GLU A 617 6.57 -3.75 -6.59
C GLU A 617 6.29 -2.63 -7.60
N SER A 618 6.00 -1.42 -7.11
CA SER A 618 5.74 -0.25 -7.95
C SER A 618 6.93 0.72 -8.01
N ALA A 619 8.01 0.39 -7.34
CA ALA A 619 9.21 1.21 -7.21
C ALA A 619 8.90 2.63 -6.71
N ALA A 620 8.23 2.73 -5.56
CA ALA A 620 7.83 3.97 -4.88
C ALA A 620 6.94 4.91 -5.72
N ALA A 621 6.14 4.40 -6.66
CA ALA A 621 5.31 5.20 -7.55
C ALA A 621 4.24 6.06 -6.84
N PHE A 622 3.99 5.87 -5.55
CA PHE A 622 3.09 6.68 -4.72
C PHE A 622 3.74 7.98 -4.19
N TRP A 623 5.06 8.12 -4.22
CA TRP A 623 5.80 9.23 -3.62
C TRP A 623 5.38 10.63 -4.13
N PRO A 624 5.19 10.87 -5.45
CA PRO A 624 4.70 12.16 -5.96
C PRO A 624 3.35 12.57 -5.35
N HIS A 625 2.49 11.60 -5.04
CA HIS A 625 1.21 11.87 -4.38
C HIS A 625 1.39 12.27 -2.92
N VAL A 626 2.31 11.62 -2.18
CA VAL A 626 2.64 11.99 -0.80
C VAL A 626 3.16 13.43 -0.76
N HIS A 627 4.14 13.77 -1.61
CA HIS A 627 4.66 15.14 -1.74
C HIS A 627 3.54 16.15 -2.01
N SER A 628 2.69 15.89 -3.00
CA SER A 628 1.59 16.80 -3.38
C SER A 628 0.59 17.02 -2.25
N ARG A 629 0.34 16.00 -1.39
CA ARG A 629 -0.59 16.11 -0.26
C ARG A 629 0.01 16.93 0.88
N ILE A 630 1.30 16.80 1.15
CA ILE A 630 1.98 17.63 2.17
C ILE A 630 2.00 19.08 1.71
N ILE A 631 2.26 19.37 0.43
CA ILE A 631 2.11 20.72 -0.14
C ILE A 631 0.68 21.26 -0.01
N ALA A 632 -0.32 20.43 -0.27
CA ALA A 632 -1.72 20.82 -0.07
C ALA A 632 -2.00 21.15 1.42
N SER A 633 -1.39 20.42 2.35
CA SER A 633 -1.48 20.69 3.79
C SER A 633 -0.88 22.05 4.17
N LEU A 634 0.26 22.41 3.59
CA LEU A 634 0.86 23.76 3.74
C LEU A 634 -0.07 24.85 3.23
N LEU A 635 -0.62 24.68 2.02
CA LEU A 635 -1.55 25.66 1.44
C LEU A 635 -2.81 25.83 2.32
N ILE A 636 -3.35 24.73 2.81
CA ILE A 636 -4.51 24.75 3.71
C ILE A 636 -4.15 25.48 5.01
N SER A 637 -2.99 25.21 5.63
CA SER A 637 -2.52 25.90 6.82
C SER A 637 -2.43 27.40 6.60
N GLN A 638 -1.77 27.83 5.54
CA GLN A 638 -1.58 29.24 5.18
C GLN A 638 -2.91 29.97 4.96
N LEU A 639 -3.85 29.35 4.23
CA LEU A 639 -5.16 29.93 3.96
C LEU A 639 -6.01 30.02 5.25
N LEU A 640 -5.95 28.99 6.09
CA LEU A 640 -6.70 28.97 7.36
C LEU A 640 -6.12 29.97 8.37
N LEU A 641 -4.79 30.09 8.45
CA LEU A 641 -4.15 31.09 9.28
C LEU A 641 -4.49 32.52 8.80
N MET A 642 -4.50 32.75 7.50
CA MET A 642 -4.91 34.04 6.92
C MET A 642 -6.39 34.36 7.27
N GLY A 643 -7.27 33.37 7.16
CA GLY A 643 -8.67 33.50 7.59
C GLY A 643 -8.80 33.83 9.07
N LEU A 644 -8.07 33.10 9.93
CA LEU A 644 -8.06 33.32 11.38
C LEU A 644 -7.54 34.71 11.76
N LEU A 645 -6.44 35.17 11.18
CA LEU A 645 -5.90 36.49 11.42
C LEU A 645 -6.83 37.63 10.95
N SER A 646 -7.58 37.38 9.88
CA SER A 646 -8.63 38.30 9.42
C SER A 646 -9.73 38.46 10.47
N THR A 647 -10.17 37.40 11.14
CA THR A 647 -11.17 37.48 12.24
C THR A 647 -10.65 38.22 13.45
N LYS A 648 -9.35 38.09 13.75
CA LYS A 648 -8.67 38.80 14.83
C LYS A 648 -8.36 40.27 14.51
N LYS A 649 -8.82 40.79 13.36
CA LYS A 649 -8.59 42.16 12.87
C LYS A 649 -7.10 42.54 12.83
N ALA A 650 -6.25 41.59 12.48
CA ALA A 650 -4.78 41.76 12.42
C ALA A 650 -4.36 42.35 11.04
N ALA A 651 -4.95 43.51 10.68
CA ALA A 651 -4.79 44.14 9.36
C ALA A 651 -3.34 44.41 8.98
N ASN A 652 -2.49 44.75 9.96
CA ASN A 652 -1.08 45.09 9.72
C ASN A 652 -0.21 43.85 9.41
N SER A 653 -0.61 42.68 9.86
CA SER A 653 0.18 41.46 9.73
C SER A 653 -0.34 40.49 8.66
N THR A 654 -1.66 40.40 8.44
CA THR A 654 -2.28 39.48 7.50
C THR A 654 -1.76 39.61 6.05
N PRO A 655 -1.49 40.80 5.49
CA PRO A 655 -1.02 40.93 4.11
C PRO A 655 0.30 40.18 3.83
N PHE A 656 1.17 40.06 4.85
CA PHE A 656 2.44 39.34 4.69
C PHE A 656 2.24 37.84 4.40
N LEU A 657 1.10 37.24 4.80
CA LEU A 657 0.82 35.84 4.51
C LEU A 657 0.45 35.57 3.06
N VAL A 658 0.03 36.57 2.27
CA VAL A 658 -0.42 36.38 0.87
C VAL A 658 0.72 35.85 -0.03
N ALA A 659 1.96 36.21 0.27
CA ALA A 659 3.12 35.74 -0.49
C ALA A 659 3.40 34.24 -0.30
N LEU A 660 3.04 33.68 0.84
CA LEU A 660 3.39 32.31 1.23
C LEU A 660 2.72 31.24 0.34
N PRO A 661 1.41 31.26 0.07
CA PRO A 661 0.77 30.35 -0.89
C PRO A 661 1.38 30.41 -2.29
N ILE A 662 1.75 31.60 -2.75
CA ILE A 662 2.36 31.79 -4.07
C ILE A 662 3.74 31.11 -4.11
N LEU A 663 4.57 31.33 -3.08
CA LEU A 663 5.87 30.67 -2.95
C LEU A 663 5.74 29.14 -2.86
N THR A 664 4.78 28.64 -2.08
CA THR A 664 4.51 27.21 -1.90
C THR A 664 4.07 26.55 -3.23
N LEU A 665 3.18 27.21 -3.99
CA LEU A 665 2.77 26.73 -5.32
C LEU A 665 3.91 26.75 -6.33
N SER A 666 4.74 27.80 -6.32
CA SER A 666 5.92 27.91 -7.18
C SER A 666 6.93 26.80 -6.87
N PHE A 667 7.18 26.54 -5.59
CA PHE A 667 8.02 25.42 -5.14
C PHE A 667 7.44 24.07 -5.58
N HIS A 668 6.14 23.88 -5.43
CA HIS A 668 5.48 22.64 -5.89
C HIS A 668 5.66 22.43 -7.40
N LYS A 669 5.44 23.49 -8.21
CA LYS A 669 5.63 23.43 -9.66
C LYS A 669 7.08 23.10 -10.03
N TYR A 670 8.04 23.70 -9.33
CA TYR A 670 9.47 23.41 -9.50
C TYR A 670 9.80 21.94 -9.20
N CYS A 671 9.40 21.42 -8.04
CA CYS A 671 9.64 20.03 -7.66
C CYS A 671 8.97 19.04 -8.63
N LYS A 672 7.73 19.33 -9.05
CA LYS A 672 7.00 18.52 -10.01
C LYS A 672 7.72 18.45 -11.35
N TYR A 673 8.17 19.57 -11.86
CA TYR A 673 8.91 19.62 -13.13
C TYR A 673 10.24 18.84 -13.03
N ARG A 674 10.99 19.00 -11.94
CA ARG A 674 12.32 18.41 -11.78
C ARG A 674 12.31 16.92 -11.47
N PHE A 675 11.43 16.44 -10.57
CA PHE A 675 11.49 15.08 -10.03
C PHE A 675 10.41 14.13 -10.55
N GLU A 676 9.23 14.63 -10.92
CA GLU A 676 8.14 13.74 -11.38
C GLU A 676 8.50 12.92 -12.63
N PRO A 677 9.33 13.40 -13.57
CA PRO A 677 9.79 12.60 -14.70
C PRO A 677 10.46 11.28 -14.27
N ALA A 678 11.22 11.25 -13.17
CA ALA A 678 11.85 10.04 -12.64
C ALA A 678 10.84 8.95 -12.22
N PHE A 679 9.57 9.31 -12.00
CA PHE A 679 8.49 8.38 -11.64
C PHE A 679 7.61 7.98 -12.83
N ARG A 680 7.76 8.62 -13.97
CA ARG A 680 6.96 8.37 -15.18
C ARG A 680 7.77 7.80 -16.33
N LYS A 681 9.03 8.21 -16.44
CA LYS A 681 9.93 7.86 -17.55
C LYS A 681 11.00 6.89 -17.06
N TYR A 682 11.51 6.08 -17.98
CA TYR A 682 12.69 5.27 -17.75
C TYR A 682 13.87 5.94 -18.48
N PRO A 683 15.01 6.16 -17.82
CA PRO A 683 16.16 6.75 -18.48
C PRO A 683 16.70 5.82 -19.57
N LEU A 684 16.97 6.36 -20.75
CA LEU A 684 17.44 5.55 -21.89
C LEU A 684 18.90 5.11 -21.72
N GLU A 685 19.72 5.94 -21.08
CA GLU A 685 21.15 5.66 -20.82
C GLU A 685 21.28 4.41 -19.94
N GLU A 686 20.60 4.37 -18.80
CA GLU A 686 20.62 3.22 -17.91
C GLU A 686 20.00 1.95 -18.55
N ALA A 687 19.03 2.12 -19.46
CA ALA A 687 18.49 1.00 -20.22
C ALA A 687 19.54 0.38 -21.12
N MET A 688 20.32 1.21 -21.83
CA MET A 688 21.40 0.76 -22.72
C MET A 688 22.55 0.12 -21.95
N GLU A 689 23.06 0.80 -20.89
CA GLU A 689 24.13 0.24 -20.04
C GLU A 689 23.77 -1.13 -19.50
N LYS A 690 22.51 -1.27 -19.06
CA LYS A 690 22.04 -2.52 -18.50
C LYS A 690 21.85 -3.61 -19.57
N ASP A 691 21.43 -3.24 -20.78
CA ASP A 691 21.34 -4.18 -21.90
C ASP A 691 22.73 -4.67 -22.33
N GLU A 692 23.76 -3.83 -22.26
CA GLU A 692 25.17 -4.20 -22.51
C GLU A 692 25.71 -5.08 -21.38
N LEU A 693 25.45 -4.72 -20.12
CA LEU A 693 25.85 -5.53 -18.98
C LEU A 693 25.25 -6.93 -19.05
N ASP A 694 23.96 -7.04 -19.37
CA ASP A 694 23.28 -8.34 -19.48
C ASP A 694 23.82 -9.20 -20.63
N LYS A 695 24.27 -8.59 -21.74
CA LYS A 695 24.93 -9.33 -22.83
C LYS A 695 26.27 -9.95 -22.39
N THR A 696 26.97 -9.27 -21.47
CA THR A 696 28.27 -9.77 -20.97
C THR A 696 28.12 -10.77 -19.83
N THR A 697 27.15 -10.56 -18.93
CA THR A 697 26.95 -11.39 -17.72
C THR A 697 26.15 -12.67 -17.97
N GLU A 698 25.17 -12.61 -18.87
CA GLU A 698 24.23 -13.72 -19.12
C GLU A 698 23.95 -13.86 -20.64
N PRO A 699 24.97 -14.22 -21.47
CA PRO A 699 24.83 -14.26 -22.94
C PRO A 699 23.88 -15.35 -23.44
N ASP A 700 23.71 -16.45 -22.68
CA ASP A 700 23.01 -17.67 -23.15
C ASP A 700 21.51 -17.67 -22.84
N ILE A 701 20.96 -16.61 -22.25
CA ILE A 701 19.52 -16.57 -21.94
C ILE A 701 18.69 -16.38 -23.21
N ASN A 702 17.86 -17.38 -23.52
CA ASN A 702 16.83 -17.22 -24.55
C ASN A 702 15.70 -16.30 -24.04
N LEU A 703 15.86 -14.99 -24.31
CA LEU A 703 14.92 -13.96 -23.88
C LEU A 703 13.48 -14.22 -24.42
N LYS A 704 13.37 -14.81 -25.60
CA LYS A 704 12.05 -15.12 -26.19
C LYS A 704 11.32 -16.17 -25.38
N SER A 705 11.99 -17.25 -24.94
CA SER A 705 11.35 -18.26 -24.08
C SER A 705 11.03 -17.72 -22.69
N TYR A 706 11.91 -16.90 -22.12
CA TYR A 706 11.68 -16.24 -20.84
C TYR A 706 10.44 -15.31 -20.83
N LEU A 707 10.23 -14.58 -21.93
CA LEU A 707 9.12 -13.63 -22.05
C LEU A 707 7.83 -14.25 -22.62
N ALA A 708 7.92 -15.43 -23.29
CA ALA A 708 6.79 -16.05 -23.99
C ALA A 708 5.57 -16.24 -23.10
N ASP A 709 5.75 -16.67 -21.84
CA ASP A 709 4.66 -16.95 -20.90
C ASP A 709 4.52 -15.92 -19.79
N ALA A 710 5.36 -14.88 -19.78
CA ALA A 710 5.39 -13.89 -18.69
C ALA A 710 4.03 -13.20 -18.49
N TYR A 711 3.33 -12.88 -19.60
CA TYR A 711 2.04 -12.20 -19.60
C TYR A 711 0.87 -13.10 -20.02
N LEU A 712 1.06 -14.42 -19.90
CA LEU A 712 -0.06 -15.35 -20.01
C LEU A 712 -0.94 -15.23 -18.77
N HIS A 713 -2.27 -15.24 -18.98
CA HIS A 713 -3.20 -15.18 -17.84
C HIS A 713 -2.95 -16.38 -16.91
N PRO A 714 -2.74 -16.19 -15.59
CA PRO A 714 -2.32 -17.25 -14.64
C PRO A 714 -3.21 -18.49 -14.65
N ILE A 715 -4.49 -18.31 -14.99
CA ILE A 715 -5.47 -19.39 -15.07
C ILE A 715 -5.18 -20.42 -16.17
N PHE A 716 -4.60 -20.02 -17.29
CA PHE A 716 -4.22 -20.96 -18.35
C PHE A 716 -3.02 -21.78 -17.91
N ARG A 717 -2.02 -21.17 -17.27
CA ARG A 717 -0.84 -21.85 -16.74
C ARG A 717 -1.20 -22.91 -15.68
N SER A 718 -2.01 -22.54 -14.70
CA SER A 718 -2.43 -23.48 -13.65
C SER A 718 -3.27 -24.65 -14.16
N PHE A 719 -3.95 -24.47 -15.28
CA PHE A 719 -4.75 -25.54 -15.91
C PHE A 719 -3.85 -26.52 -16.68
N GLU A 720 -2.85 -26.05 -17.39
CA GLU A 720 -1.87 -26.91 -18.10
C GLU A 720 -1.07 -27.76 -17.12
N GLU A 721 -0.54 -27.17 -16.03
CA GLU A 721 0.17 -27.91 -14.97
C GLU A 721 -0.70 -29.00 -14.32
N GLN A 722 -1.99 -28.73 -14.12
CA GLN A 722 -2.92 -29.73 -13.59
C GLN A 722 -3.22 -30.86 -14.58
N HIS A 723 -3.34 -30.56 -15.88
CA HIS A 723 -3.56 -31.59 -16.91
C HIS A 723 -2.31 -32.46 -17.12
N GLU A 724 -1.11 -31.91 -17.10
CA GLU A 724 0.13 -32.69 -17.15
C GLU A 724 0.27 -33.59 -15.92
N SER A 725 0.01 -33.09 -14.72
CA SER A 725 0.07 -33.91 -13.51
C SER A 725 -0.96 -35.03 -13.46
N VAL A 726 -2.12 -34.85 -14.06
CA VAL A 726 -3.16 -35.88 -14.21
C VAL A 726 -2.77 -36.92 -15.28
N LYS A 727 -2.21 -36.49 -16.43
CA LYS A 727 -1.69 -37.40 -17.45
C LYS A 727 -0.56 -38.26 -16.87
N VAL A 728 0.40 -37.71 -16.16
CA VAL A 728 1.50 -38.46 -15.54
C VAL A 728 0.99 -39.45 -14.48
N ARG A 729 -0.09 -39.15 -13.78
CA ARG A 729 -0.72 -40.10 -12.84
C ARG A 729 -1.47 -41.22 -13.56
N VAL A 730 -2.17 -40.91 -14.64
CA VAL A 730 -2.89 -41.90 -15.44
C VAL A 730 -1.91 -42.84 -16.14
N ASP A 731 -0.82 -42.33 -16.71
CA ASP A 731 0.24 -43.15 -17.36
C ASP A 731 0.95 -44.04 -16.32
N LYS A 732 1.22 -43.56 -15.11
CA LYS A 732 1.75 -44.39 -14.01
C LYS A 732 0.78 -45.46 -13.53
N GLN A 733 -0.52 -45.25 -13.55
CA GLN A 733 -1.51 -46.29 -13.24
C GLN A 733 -1.71 -47.28 -14.36
N GLN A 734 -1.59 -46.87 -15.62
CA GLN A 734 -1.66 -47.81 -16.78
C GLN A 734 -0.39 -48.68 -16.90
N THR A 735 0.77 -48.17 -16.52
CA THR A 735 2.02 -48.99 -16.49
C THR A 735 2.02 -50.00 -15.34
N HIS A 736 1.22 -49.82 -14.29
CA HIS A 736 1.07 -50.84 -13.25
C HIS A 736 0.01 -51.94 -13.54
N ILE A 737 -0.80 -51.77 -14.58
CA ILE A 737 -1.86 -52.74 -14.95
C ILE A 737 -1.43 -53.62 -16.14
N ALA A 738 -0.33 -53.28 -16.83
CA ALA A 738 0.15 -54.01 -18.03
C ALA A 738 1.47 -54.77 -17.75
N ALA A 739 1.53 -55.57 -16.74
CA ALA A 739 2.57 -56.60 -16.61
C ALA A 739 1.93 -58.01 -16.88
N PRO A 740 2.30 -58.72 -17.93
CA PRO A 740 1.74 -60.06 -18.19
C PRO A 740 2.35 -61.06 -17.20
N ILE A 741 1.45 -61.84 -16.61
CA ILE A 741 1.80 -63.03 -15.83
C ILE A 741 2.28 -64.11 -16.79
N THR A 742 3.57 -64.40 -16.80
CA THR A 742 4.12 -65.61 -17.32
C THR A 742 4.77 -66.42 -16.19
N SER A 743 4.12 -67.54 -15.89
CA SER A 743 4.64 -68.57 -15.02
C SER A 743 5.76 -69.33 -15.72
N GLU A 744 6.91 -69.54 -15.04
CA GLU A 744 7.65 -70.79 -15.16
C GLU A 744 8.49 -71.08 -13.91
N LEU A 745 8.33 -72.35 -13.45
CA LEU A 745 9.02 -73.00 -12.35
C LEU A 745 10.52 -73.19 -12.64
N SER A 746 11.38 -72.98 -11.68
CA SER A 746 12.42 -73.96 -11.26
C SER A 746 13.28 -73.41 -10.10
N SER A 747 13.37 -74.14 -9.02
CA SER A 747 14.32 -74.02 -7.87
C SER A 747 15.47 -75.01 -8.13
N PRO A 748 16.50 -75.17 -7.24
CA PRO A 748 17.00 -74.36 -6.13
C PRO A 748 18.56 -74.29 -5.99
N SER A 749 18.97 -73.51 -5.02
CA SER A 749 20.08 -73.74 -4.04
C SER A 749 21.28 -72.77 -4.08
N PRO A 750 21.95 -72.56 -2.89
CA PRO A 750 22.51 -71.31 -2.44
C PRO A 750 24.04 -71.38 -2.22
N PRO A 751 24.75 -70.69 -1.40
CA PRO A 751 24.74 -69.28 -0.98
C PRO A 751 26.14 -68.60 -1.17
N HIS A 752 26.28 -67.29 -1.10
CA HIS A 752 27.46 -66.60 -0.60
C HIS A 752 27.13 -65.20 -0.02
N HIS A 753 27.63 -64.95 1.17
CA HIS A 753 27.65 -63.71 1.92
C HIS A 753 28.33 -62.59 1.11
N VAL A 754 27.68 -61.44 0.98
CA VAL A 754 28.34 -60.14 0.89
C VAL A 754 27.42 -59.07 1.52
N SER A 755 28.05 -58.17 2.25
CA SER A 755 27.58 -57.09 3.12
C SER A 755 26.50 -56.22 2.56
N ALA A 756 25.52 -55.83 3.41
CA ALA A 756 24.46 -54.91 3.15
C ALA A 756 24.96 -53.46 3.00
N PRO A 757 24.47 -52.71 2.03
CA PRO A 757 24.48 -51.25 2.08
C PRO A 757 23.19 -50.67 2.69
N SER A 758 23.33 -49.59 3.43
CA SER A 758 22.32 -48.85 4.16
C SER A 758 21.13 -48.39 3.26
N PRO A 759 19.92 -48.26 3.81
CA PRO A 759 18.75 -47.88 3.02
C PRO A 759 18.77 -46.41 2.62
N PRO A 760 18.25 -46.05 1.45
CA PRO A 760 18.15 -44.66 1.03
C PRO A 760 17.08 -43.92 1.80
N GLN A 761 17.42 -42.74 2.26
CA GLN A 761 16.50 -41.79 2.89
C GLN A 761 15.37 -41.42 1.93
N ASN A 762 14.14 -41.63 2.37
CA ASN A 762 12.94 -41.18 1.73
C ASN A 762 12.92 -39.65 1.61
N VAL A 763 13.17 -39.15 0.43
CA VAL A 763 12.85 -37.75 0.07
C VAL A 763 11.34 -37.70 -0.18
N HIS A 764 10.62 -37.18 0.80
CA HIS A 764 9.23 -36.81 0.59
C HIS A 764 9.16 -35.65 -0.40
N HIS A 765 8.80 -35.92 -1.63
CA HIS A 765 8.31 -34.90 -2.55
C HIS A 765 6.99 -34.34 -2.02
N ILE A 766 7.02 -33.11 -1.54
CA ILE A 766 5.84 -32.29 -1.27
C ILE A 766 5.36 -31.76 -2.61
N PRO A 767 4.11 -31.98 -3.04
CA PRO A 767 3.60 -31.33 -4.24
C PRO A 767 3.41 -29.85 -3.96
N SER A 768 4.26 -29.04 -4.54
CA SER A 768 4.13 -27.58 -4.54
C SER A 768 3.00 -27.17 -5.48
N GLN A 769 1.79 -27.06 -4.94
CA GLN A 769 0.71 -26.32 -5.59
C GLN A 769 0.66 -24.91 -4.99
N TYR A 770 0.79 -23.90 -5.85
CA TYR A 770 0.95 -22.47 -5.59
C TYR A 770 2.38 -22.02 -5.24
N ALA A 771 3.34 -22.41 -6.07
CA ALA A 771 4.53 -21.60 -6.24
C ALA A 771 4.17 -20.40 -7.14
N TYR A 772 3.74 -19.30 -6.56
CA TYR A 772 4.02 -18.01 -7.16
C TYR A 772 5.54 -17.97 -7.34
N TYR A 773 6.01 -17.73 -8.55
CA TYR A 773 7.44 -17.63 -8.83
C TYR A 773 8.06 -16.58 -7.91
N GLN A 774 8.58 -17.01 -6.77
CA GLN A 774 9.69 -16.39 -6.12
C GLN A 774 10.93 -16.99 -6.77
N SER A 775 11.50 -16.27 -7.73
CA SER A 775 12.90 -16.48 -8.07
C SER A 775 13.72 -16.08 -6.85
N SER A 776 13.95 -17.04 -5.97
CA SER A 776 14.93 -16.92 -4.89
C SER A 776 16.30 -16.71 -5.50
N PRO A 777 17.13 -15.80 -5.00
CA PRO A 777 18.51 -15.71 -5.42
C PRO A 777 19.23 -17.02 -5.08
N PRO A 778 20.20 -17.46 -5.91
CA PRO A 778 20.96 -18.66 -5.61
C PRO A 778 21.67 -18.55 -4.26
N GLN A 779 21.45 -19.53 -3.40
CA GLN A 779 22.18 -19.68 -2.14
C GLN A 779 23.65 -19.95 -2.48
N TYR A 780 24.53 -19.02 -2.11
CA TYR A 780 25.92 -19.34 -1.90
C TYR A 780 26.05 -20.11 -0.58
N SER A 781 26.32 -21.38 -0.66
CA SER A 781 26.78 -22.18 0.47
C SER A 781 28.17 -21.70 0.87
N TYR A 782 28.27 -21.03 2.01
CA TYR A 782 29.56 -20.79 2.67
C TYR A 782 30.03 -22.08 3.29
N THR A 783 30.96 -22.76 2.63
CA THR A 783 31.85 -23.71 3.30
C THR A 783 32.82 -22.91 4.16
N SER A 784 32.80 -23.19 5.43
CA SER A 784 33.73 -22.65 6.42
C SER A 784 35.12 -23.17 6.12
N ASN A 785 35.97 -22.33 5.54
CA ASN A 785 37.42 -22.46 5.62
C ASN A 785 37.98 -21.21 6.29
N SER A 786 38.67 -21.40 7.37
CA SER A 786 39.35 -20.38 8.16
C SER A 786 40.31 -19.54 7.32
N PRO A 787 40.35 -18.20 7.50
CA PRO A 787 41.28 -17.37 6.76
C PRO A 787 42.70 -17.48 7.29
N PRO A 788 43.73 -17.45 6.43
CA PRO A 788 45.12 -17.32 6.87
C PRO A 788 45.39 -15.87 7.32
N ASN A 789 46.17 -15.75 8.37
CA ASN A 789 46.68 -14.49 8.93
C ASN A 789 47.41 -13.67 7.87
N TYR A 790 46.92 -12.45 7.58
CA TYR A 790 47.69 -11.42 6.89
C TYR A 790 48.07 -10.30 7.84
N VAL A 791 49.39 -10.06 7.87
CA VAL A 791 50.07 -8.97 8.60
C VAL A 791 49.73 -7.65 7.94
N TYR A 792 49.21 -6.69 8.73
CA TYR A 792 48.96 -5.32 8.27
C TYR A 792 50.29 -4.57 8.15
N HIS A 793 50.63 -4.18 6.93
CA HIS A 793 51.54 -3.05 6.66
C HIS A 793 50.69 -1.82 6.40
N SER A 794 50.84 -0.83 7.24
CA SER A 794 50.29 0.53 7.12
C SER A 794 51.01 1.29 6.04
N THR A 795 50.29 1.65 4.97
CA THR A 795 50.69 2.75 4.08
C THR A 795 49.52 3.71 3.91
N SER A 796 49.77 4.96 4.28
CA SER A 796 48.86 6.09 4.22
C SER A 796 48.46 6.45 2.76
N PRO A 797 47.22 6.92 2.50
CA PRO A 797 46.85 7.36 1.17
C PRO A 797 47.45 8.73 0.82
N PRO A 798 47.75 9.01 -0.47
CA PRO A 798 48.34 10.29 -0.88
C PRO A 798 47.27 11.39 -0.89
N HIS A 799 47.68 12.56 -0.40
CA HIS A 799 46.99 13.84 -0.51
C HIS A 799 46.96 14.29 -1.95
N TYR A 800 45.77 14.56 -2.50
CA TYR A 800 45.59 15.38 -3.69
C TYR A 800 45.30 16.81 -3.27
N SER A 801 46.29 17.70 -3.53
CA SER A 801 46.12 19.17 -3.48
C SER A 801 45.46 19.64 -4.77
N TYR A 802 44.36 20.38 -4.65
CA TYR A 802 43.81 21.14 -5.76
C TYR A 802 44.60 22.44 -5.96
N HIS A 803 45.26 22.57 -7.10
CA HIS A 803 45.72 23.84 -7.64
C HIS A 803 44.58 24.47 -8.46
N ASN A 804 44.20 25.68 -8.06
CA ASN A 804 43.44 26.62 -8.88
C ASN A 804 44.35 27.18 -9.96
N GLU A 805 44.02 26.95 -11.20
CA GLU A 805 44.49 27.81 -12.31
C GLU A 805 43.28 28.49 -12.95
N GLU A 806 43.28 29.81 -12.79
CA GLU A 806 42.45 30.74 -13.54
C GLU A 806 42.91 30.72 -15.01
N LEU A 807 42.01 30.38 -15.93
CA LEU A 807 42.18 30.66 -17.35
C LEU A 807 41.07 31.61 -17.77
N GLN A 808 41.47 32.89 -17.82
CA GLN A 808 40.81 33.93 -18.62
C GLN A 808 40.97 33.58 -20.08
N SER A 809 39.86 33.43 -20.82
CA SER A 809 39.84 33.48 -22.25
C SER A 809 38.89 34.58 -22.72
N HIS A 810 39.48 35.64 -23.27
CA HIS A 810 38.87 36.68 -24.09
C HIS A 810 38.11 36.05 -25.26
N TYR A 811 36.85 36.39 -25.45
CA TYR A 811 36.19 36.33 -26.75
C TYR A 811 35.74 37.72 -27.16
N THR A 812 36.37 38.19 -28.25
CA THR A 812 36.11 39.41 -29.01
C THR A 812 34.82 39.23 -29.83
N TYR A 813 33.94 40.23 -29.75
CA TYR A 813 32.80 40.40 -30.64
C TYR A 813 33.25 40.77 -32.05
N HIS A 814 32.75 40.03 -33.07
CA HIS A 814 32.62 40.53 -34.45
C HIS A 814 31.14 40.59 -34.82
N ASN A 815 30.71 41.83 -35.10
CA ASN A 815 29.48 42.20 -35.81
C ASN A 815 29.67 41.99 -37.31
N GLU A 816 28.59 41.56 -37.97
CA GLU A 816 28.18 41.77 -39.39
C GLU A 816 27.26 40.57 -39.73
N ASP A 817 26.03 40.65 -40.21
CA ASP A 817 25.27 41.43 -41.12
C ASP A 817 23.79 41.11 -41.07
N ARG A 818 22.94 42.10 -41.24
CA ARG A 818 21.53 42.00 -41.69
C ARG A 818 21.50 42.17 -43.21
N PRO A 819 20.37 41.99 -43.95
CA PRO A 819 18.98 41.54 -43.76
C PRO A 819 18.52 40.66 -44.95
N PRO A 820 17.24 40.54 -45.44
CA PRO A 820 16.09 41.46 -45.32
C PRO A 820 14.70 40.84 -45.10
N HIS A 821 13.74 41.72 -44.87
CA HIS A 821 12.28 41.62 -44.80
C HIS A 821 11.59 40.76 -45.87
N TYR A 822 10.55 40.05 -45.46
CA TYR A 822 9.28 39.96 -46.20
C TYR A 822 8.10 39.99 -45.23
N GLY A 823 7.27 40.99 -45.34
CA GLY A 823 6.00 41.07 -44.68
C GLY A 823 4.92 40.41 -45.52
N SER A 824 3.89 39.91 -44.87
CA SER A 824 2.53 39.96 -45.35
C SER A 824 1.54 39.73 -44.22
N HIS A 825 0.68 40.69 -44.04
CA HIS A 825 -0.60 40.72 -43.37
C HIS A 825 -1.42 39.42 -43.41
N TYR A 826 -2.07 39.10 -42.29
CA TYR A 826 -3.55 38.98 -42.26
C TYR A 826 -4.00 39.04 -40.78
N GLY A 827 -5.00 39.89 -40.59
CA GLY A 827 -5.57 40.22 -39.32
C GLY A 827 -6.86 39.46 -38.98
N TYR A 828 -7.22 39.64 -37.74
CA TYR A 828 -8.56 39.58 -37.11
C TYR A 828 -9.48 38.38 -37.29
N HIS A 829 -9.87 37.69 -36.22
CA HIS A 829 -11.19 37.91 -35.58
C HIS A 829 -11.21 37.27 -34.20
N ASN A 830 -11.64 38.10 -33.25
CA ASN A 830 -12.28 37.71 -32.00
C ASN A 830 -13.61 37.01 -32.30
N GLU A 831 -13.95 35.98 -31.53
CA GLU A 831 -15.32 35.83 -31.00
C GLU A 831 -15.31 34.90 -29.80
N GLU A 832 -15.91 35.40 -28.74
CA GLU A 832 -16.34 34.75 -27.54
C GLU A 832 -17.31 33.58 -27.83
N LEU A 833 -17.12 32.46 -27.14
CA LEU A 833 -18.15 31.79 -26.35
C LEU A 833 -17.53 30.74 -25.48
#